data_c229cccc2e4e36883c60db8bc5e9a8f2
#
_entry.id   c229cccc2e4e36883c60db8bc5e9a8f2
#
_cell.length_a   1.000
_cell.length_b   1.000
_cell.length_c   1.000
_cell.angle_alpha   90.00
_cell.angle_beta   90.00
_cell.angle_gamma   90.00
#
_symmetry.space_group_name_H-M   'P 1'
#
loop_
_entity.id
_entity.type
_entity.pdbx_description
1 polymer ?
#
loop_
_entity_poly.entity_id
_entity_poly.type
_entity_poly.pdbx_seq_one_letter_code
_entity_poly.pdbx_strand_id
1 'polypeptide(L)'
;MFSIIFFLLASTIAFAQQSKSDSSKSKTYITPSVTVSSTTANDQSTVTFSDLTEKEFKNSYTTQDIAQHLSMLPSIYSVSQNGNNIGYTSISLRGFDQRRIAVMINGVPQNDPEDHNVYWINMPDLLASTDRVQVQRGAGLMNYGAAPMAGSVSVLTASGARESAIRYSQFLGFQQYGDALTGEDRFAPTVSKSSIELQSGLIDNQYAISARLTSIQSDGYRQHSWARLQSFFVSATRFDDNLTTQINVYGGPVRDALAYTGIPKAWIQNPALRRSNLNGWAYDSTGKAISWSGTRRLQEIEEFSQPHYEILNDWSITPNLTLKSTLFYYTGDGYFDYDASWADAGTLRLTPEFGVIGNPTIGNAIVRGFVGNRHGGWIPRLVWEHGGGRLTTGLEIRSHRSLHWGAVQYAEGLPEGFDPDFKIYQYNGMRTILSAFAREEYQVSDRLMLQGELQVVHHRYGIEQEKAGNTFTSYRSSNGTMIGNGDQLFSINYLFANPRIGMHYALNDKERIIASLAYTSREPRMRNLYAASDSYFGAMPLFEQIAINDSINGYDFSKPLVKPESMLNLELGWHHTSEFERFGITGYAMEFFDELVKSGRLDIFGAPIDGNAPRTRHIGIELEGWKSFPIHNGNAIEVAGNLTMGYNRIVDMNYFTGNGDAISLNGNSIAGFPDFMGMMRIGYRNQTTGISLNMRHIGSFRSDNFDDDLINNQELITDLQNSFNGYYADNVVDAYTVFGLVIDHSIMSIGGPMQSLRLRLQVQNLFDTLYASGAEGKEFFPGQRRMIIFGAELEL
;
A
#
# COMPACT_ATOMS: atom_id res chain seq x y z
N MET A 1 -8.72 -19.43 -26.29
CA MET A 1 -7.26 -19.43 -26.07
C MET A 1 -6.83 -20.29 -24.87
N PHE A 2 -7.54 -20.29 -23.75
CA PHE A 2 -7.24 -21.16 -22.59
C PHE A 2 -7.33 -22.68 -22.86
N SER A 3 -8.26 -23.13 -23.70
CA SER A 3 -8.42 -24.56 -24.00
C SER A 3 -7.30 -25.16 -24.85
N ILE A 4 -6.58 -24.36 -25.65
CA ILE A 4 -5.49 -24.85 -26.52
C ILE A 4 -4.18 -24.98 -25.72
N ILE A 5 -3.97 -24.14 -24.71
CA ILE A 5 -2.80 -24.21 -23.80
C ILE A 5 -2.89 -25.44 -22.89
N PHE A 6 -4.11 -25.85 -22.52
CA PHE A 6 -4.33 -27.07 -21.72
C PHE A 6 -3.94 -28.36 -22.49
N PHE A 7 -4.16 -28.42 -23.80
CA PHE A 7 -3.79 -29.56 -24.63
C PHE A 7 -2.29 -29.64 -24.94
N LEU A 8 -1.61 -28.53 -25.06
CA LEU A 8 -0.15 -28.47 -25.28
C LEU A 8 0.68 -28.79 -24.03
N LEU A 9 0.19 -28.41 -22.85
CA LEU A 9 0.82 -28.77 -21.57
C LEU A 9 0.65 -30.25 -21.20
N ALA A 10 -0.51 -30.84 -21.54
CA ALA A 10 -0.75 -32.28 -21.28
C ALA A 10 0.14 -33.21 -22.11
N SER A 11 0.58 -32.78 -23.31
CA SER A 11 1.45 -33.57 -24.18
C SER A 11 2.94 -33.54 -23.79
N THR A 12 3.39 -32.56 -23.03
CA THR A 12 4.79 -32.47 -22.53
C THR A 12 5.01 -33.21 -21.22
N ILE A 13 3.96 -33.46 -20.44
CA ILE A 13 4.03 -34.18 -19.15
C ILE A 13 4.25 -35.71 -19.31
N ALA A 14 3.91 -36.28 -20.48
CA ALA A 14 4.08 -37.70 -20.73
C ALA A 14 5.55 -38.17 -20.86
N PHE A 15 6.52 -37.27 -20.93
CA PHE A 15 7.95 -37.63 -21.07
C PHE A 15 8.77 -37.59 -19.76
N ALA A 16 8.17 -37.14 -18.64
CA ALA A 16 8.89 -36.98 -17.38
C ALA A 16 8.77 -38.15 -16.37
N GLN A 17 8.08 -39.23 -16.74
CA GLN A 17 7.83 -40.39 -15.87
C GLN A 17 8.64 -41.64 -16.25
N GLN A 18 9.96 -41.57 -16.12
CA GLN A 18 10.80 -42.78 -15.96
C GLN A 18 12.13 -42.42 -15.29
N SER A 19 12.13 -42.25 -13.98
CA SER A 19 13.36 -42.46 -13.18
C SER A 19 13.06 -43.45 -12.06
N LYS A 20 13.84 -44.51 -12.01
CA LYS A 20 13.76 -45.56 -11.02
C LYS A 20 14.07 -44.99 -9.64
N SER A 21 13.24 -45.38 -8.66
CA SER A 21 13.50 -45.11 -7.25
C SER A 21 14.72 -45.88 -6.79
N ASP A 22 15.82 -45.22 -6.56
CA ASP A 22 16.91 -45.74 -5.74
C ASP A 22 16.69 -45.22 -4.34
N SER A 23 16.53 -46.17 -3.40
CA SER A 23 16.33 -45.87 -1.98
C SER A 23 17.66 -45.47 -1.33
N SER A 24 18.09 -44.24 -1.57
CA SER A 24 19.18 -43.60 -0.82
C SER A 24 18.59 -42.50 0.07
N LYS A 25 18.97 -42.59 1.36
CA LYS A 25 18.58 -41.66 2.42
C LYS A 25 18.38 -40.25 1.92
N SER A 26 17.13 -39.75 1.97
CA SER A 26 16.83 -38.36 1.64
C SER A 26 17.64 -37.45 2.56
N LYS A 27 18.67 -36.83 2.02
CA LYS A 27 19.28 -35.67 2.66
C LYS A 27 18.22 -34.58 2.61
N THR A 28 17.68 -34.23 3.75
CA THR A 28 16.84 -33.03 3.88
C THR A 28 17.74 -31.84 3.62
N TYR A 29 17.77 -31.34 2.38
CA TYR A 29 18.38 -30.05 2.08
C TYR A 29 17.42 -29.00 2.61
N ILE A 30 17.85 -28.28 3.65
CA ILE A 30 17.27 -26.96 3.95
C ILE A 30 17.74 -26.10 2.77
N THR A 31 16.92 -25.97 1.73
CA THR A 31 17.20 -25.03 0.64
C THR A 31 17.28 -23.65 1.28
N PRO A 32 18.43 -22.96 1.21
CA PRO A 32 18.44 -21.57 1.57
C PRO A 32 17.49 -20.88 0.57
N SER A 33 16.36 -20.39 1.05
CA SER A 33 15.64 -19.39 0.28
C SER A 33 16.64 -18.28 -0.01
N VAL A 34 16.65 -17.70 -1.21
CA VAL A 34 17.38 -16.46 -1.47
C VAL A 34 16.69 -15.42 -0.61
N THR A 35 16.96 -15.51 0.68
CA THR A 35 16.22 -14.71 1.64
C THR A 35 16.93 -13.40 1.72
N VAL A 36 16.22 -12.37 1.37
CA VAL A 36 16.58 -10.99 1.73
C VAL A 36 16.45 -10.86 3.25
N SER A 37 17.08 -11.79 4.00
CA SER A 37 16.99 -11.90 5.46
C SER A 37 17.52 -10.67 6.19
N SER A 38 18.28 -9.82 5.48
CA SER A 38 18.76 -8.55 6.02
C SER A 38 17.68 -7.47 6.15
N THR A 39 16.52 -7.63 5.51
CA THR A 39 15.37 -6.70 5.64
C THR A 39 14.35 -7.18 6.65
N THR A 40 14.46 -8.42 7.11
CA THR A 40 13.54 -9.02 8.06
C THR A 40 14.17 -9.08 9.44
N ALA A 41 13.36 -8.78 10.45
CA ALA A 41 13.73 -8.97 11.84
C ALA A 41 13.62 -10.45 12.24
N ASN A 42 14.32 -10.82 13.27
CA ASN A 42 14.27 -12.14 13.90
C ASN A 42 14.15 -11.98 15.43
N ASP A 43 14.11 -13.09 16.16
CA ASP A 43 13.94 -13.08 17.61
C ASP A 43 15.06 -12.36 18.40
N GLN A 44 16.20 -12.10 17.78
CA GLN A 44 17.30 -11.31 18.39
C GLN A 44 17.25 -9.83 18.01
N SER A 45 16.35 -9.45 17.10
CA SER A 45 16.26 -8.06 16.63
C SER A 45 15.71 -7.12 17.72
N THR A 46 16.10 -5.86 17.63
CA THR A 46 15.70 -4.78 18.55
C THR A 46 14.45 -4.04 18.09
N VAL A 47 13.72 -4.57 17.12
CA VAL A 47 12.49 -4.01 16.55
C VAL A 47 11.30 -4.86 16.89
N THR A 48 10.15 -4.23 17.04
CA THR A 48 8.87 -4.92 17.17
C THR A 48 8.39 -5.35 15.78
N PHE A 49 8.08 -6.61 15.60
CA PHE A 49 7.61 -7.16 14.33
C PHE A 49 6.55 -8.24 14.52
N SER A 50 5.80 -8.50 13.47
CA SER A 50 4.87 -9.63 13.35
C SER A 50 5.04 -10.29 12.00
N ASP A 51 5.00 -11.60 11.97
CA ASP A 51 5.13 -12.43 10.77
C ASP A 51 3.80 -13.05 10.38
N LEU A 52 3.57 -13.16 9.06
CA LEU A 52 2.60 -14.06 8.46
C LEU A 52 3.37 -15.04 7.58
N THR A 53 3.35 -16.31 8.01
CA THR A 53 3.97 -17.39 7.22
C THR A 53 3.01 -17.89 6.15
N GLU A 54 3.55 -18.54 5.11
CA GLU A 54 2.77 -19.17 4.04
C GLU A 54 1.61 -20.02 4.61
N LYS A 55 1.86 -20.83 5.66
CA LYS A 55 0.85 -21.66 6.31
C LYS A 55 -0.30 -20.83 6.90
N GLU A 56 0.00 -19.66 7.48
CA GLU A 56 -1.00 -18.82 8.14
C GLU A 56 -1.90 -18.13 7.11
N PHE A 57 -1.35 -17.55 6.04
CA PHE A 57 -2.18 -16.90 5.03
C PHE A 57 -2.82 -17.89 4.04
N LYS A 58 -2.16 -19.00 3.67
CA LYS A 58 -2.81 -20.04 2.84
C LYS A 58 -4.12 -20.58 3.42
N ASN A 59 -4.31 -20.50 4.74
CA ASN A 59 -5.55 -20.93 5.37
C ASN A 59 -6.71 -19.95 5.22
N SER A 60 -6.45 -18.67 5.04
CA SER A 60 -7.45 -17.59 5.01
C SER A 60 -7.49 -16.81 3.68
N TYR A 61 -6.44 -16.94 2.85
CA TYR A 61 -6.34 -16.22 1.58
C TYR A 61 -7.27 -16.85 0.53
N THR A 62 -8.12 -16.03 -0.07
CA THR A 62 -9.03 -16.41 -1.15
C THR A 62 -8.93 -15.40 -2.32
N THR A 63 -9.74 -14.36 -2.30
CA THR A 63 -9.88 -13.39 -3.40
C THR A 63 -9.43 -11.97 -3.02
N GLN A 64 -9.19 -11.71 -1.74
CA GLN A 64 -8.92 -10.37 -1.22
C GLN A 64 -7.53 -9.87 -1.59
N ASP A 65 -7.36 -8.56 -1.61
CA ASP A 65 -6.06 -7.91 -1.75
C ASP A 65 -5.18 -8.12 -0.51
N ILE A 66 -3.87 -7.94 -0.69
CA ILE A 66 -2.87 -8.06 0.38
C ILE A 66 -3.22 -7.19 1.59
N ALA A 67 -3.66 -5.95 1.35
CA ALA A 67 -4.04 -4.99 2.38
C ALA A 67 -5.04 -5.55 3.39
N GLN A 68 -6.01 -6.34 2.94
CA GLN A 68 -7.00 -6.96 3.82
C GLN A 68 -6.38 -8.03 4.74
N HIS A 69 -5.40 -8.79 4.25
CA HIS A 69 -4.70 -9.79 5.07
C HIS A 69 -3.79 -9.13 6.11
N LEU A 70 -3.09 -8.05 5.74
CA LEU A 70 -2.28 -7.29 6.68
C LEU A 70 -3.10 -6.70 7.83
N SER A 71 -4.38 -6.40 7.61
CA SER A 71 -5.29 -5.88 8.66
C SER A 71 -5.62 -6.88 9.78
N MET A 72 -5.13 -8.12 9.70
CA MET A 72 -5.18 -9.09 10.81
C MET A 72 -4.00 -8.93 11.79
N LEU A 73 -2.97 -8.17 11.43
CA LEU A 73 -1.81 -7.90 12.27
C LEU A 73 -2.06 -6.71 13.22
N PRO A 74 -1.27 -6.63 14.32
CA PRO A 74 -1.41 -5.53 15.28
C PRO A 74 -1.31 -4.16 14.62
N SER A 75 -2.13 -3.22 15.08
CA SER A 75 -2.11 -1.79 14.71
C SER A 75 -2.41 -1.51 13.23
N ILE A 76 -2.96 -2.47 12.47
CA ILE A 76 -3.28 -2.29 11.06
C ILE A 76 -4.80 -2.32 10.83
N TYR A 77 -5.31 -1.35 10.07
CA TYR A 77 -6.62 -1.43 9.45
C TYR A 77 -6.52 -1.15 7.95
N SER A 78 -7.54 -1.56 7.20
CA SER A 78 -7.59 -1.41 5.74
C SER A 78 -8.84 -0.69 5.30
N VAL A 79 -8.73 0.08 4.21
CA VAL A 79 -9.82 0.79 3.54
C VAL A 79 -9.93 0.27 2.12
N SER A 80 -11.15 0.00 1.64
CA SER A 80 -11.44 -0.42 0.27
C SER A 80 -12.35 0.59 -0.42
N GLN A 81 -11.88 1.22 -1.48
CA GLN A 81 -12.70 2.17 -2.26
C GLN A 81 -13.86 1.47 -2.98
N ASN A 82 -13.62 0.27 -3.51
CA ASN A 82 -14.63 -0.55 -4.20
C ASN A 82 -15.66 -1.17 -3.24
N GLY A 83 -15.39 -1.17 -1.92
CA GLY A 83 -16.28 -1.65 -0.87
C GLY A 83 -16.38 -3.19 -0.77
N ASN A 84 -15.44 -3.94 -1.37
CA ASN A 84 -15.42 -5.42 -1.30
C ASN A 84 -14.01 -6.02 -1.17
N ASN A 85 -13.01 -5.19 -0.81
CA ASN A 85 -11.61 -5.59 -0.60
C ASN A 85 -10.90 -6.15 -1.85
N ILE A 86 -11.33 -5.75 -3.05
CA ILE A 86 -10.71 -6.08 -4.33
C ILE A 86 -10.66 -4.80 -5.18
N GLY A 87 -9.48 -4.47 -5.70
CA GLY A 87 -9.24 -3.25 -6.46
C GLY A 87 -8.43 -2.23 -5.65
N TYR A 88 -8.90 -0.99 -5.55
CA TYR A 88 -8.19 0.02 -4.77
C TYR A 88 -8.40 -0.19 -3.28
N THR A 89 -7.35 -0.68 -2.62
CA THR A 89 -7.27 -0.89 -1.18
C THR A 89 -6.06 -0.18 -0.61
N SER A 90 -6.14 0.22 0.65
CA SER A 90 -5.04 0.84 1.38
C SER A 90 -4.96 0.29 2.79
N ILE A 91 -3.77 0.41 3.40
CA ILE A 91 -3.54 0.09 4.81
C ILE A 91 -3.16 1.34 5.60
N SER A 92 -3.47 1.30 6.88
CA SER A 92 -2.95 2.20 7.88
C SER A 92 -2.25 1.38 8.96
N LEU A 93 -1.07 1.82 9.41
CA LEU A 93 -0.30 1.20 10.49
C LEU A 93 -0.12 2.22 11.63
N ARG A 94 -0.57 1.90 12.84
CA ARG A 94 -0.63 2.83 14.00
C ARG A 94 -1.40 4.12 13.68
N GLY A 95 -2.30 4.12 12.67
CA GLY A 95 -3.02 5.29 12.16
C GLY A 95 -2.37 5.98 10.98
N PHE A 96 -1.07 5.83 10.76
CA PHE A 96 -0.38 6.39 9.60
C PHE A 96 -0.81 5.71 8.32
N ASP A 97 -1.06 6.48 7.27
CA ASP A 97 -1.38 5.94 5.95
C ASP A 97 -0.18 5.24 5.30
N GLN A 98 -0.45 4.42 4.29
CA GLN A 98 0.56 3.57 3.63
C GLN A 98 1.70 4.36 2.95
N ARG A 99 1.56 5.64 2.71
CA ARG A 99 2.64 6.49 2.20
C ARG A 99 3.79 6.62 3.20
N ARG A 100 3.53 6.39 4.50
CA ARG A 100 4.53 6.40 5.59
C ARG A 100 5.02 5.03 6.00
N ILE A 101 4.59 3.98 5.29
CA ILE A 101 5.00 2.60 5.48
C ILE A 101 5.95 2.22 4.35
N ALA A 102 7.17 1.79 4.67
CA ALA A 102 8.08 1.28 3.65
C ALA A 102 7.66 -0.14 3.25
N VAL A 103 7.19 -0.31 2.02
CA VAL A 103 6.77 -1.62 1.49
C VAL A 103 7.84 -2.15 0.54
N MET A 104 8.24 -3.41 0.75
CA MET A 104 9.29 -4.07 -0.03
C MET A 104 8.85 -5.46 -0.48
N ILE A 105 9.15 -5.81 -1.73
CA ILE A 105 9.07 -7.17 -2.24
C ILE A 105 10.49 -7.63 -2.55
N ASN A 106 10.97 -8.72 -1.94
CA ASN A 106 12.34 -9.23 -2.08
C ASN A 106 13.41 -8.15 -1.81
N GLY A 107 13.09 -7.17 -0.95
CA GLY A 107 13.93 -6.03 -0.66
C GLY A 107 13.90 -4.90 -1.69
N VAL A 108 13.08 -5.00 -2.74
CA VAL A 108 12.82 -3.93 -3.71
C VAL A 108 11.72 -3.02 -3.18
N PRO A 109 11.96 -1.73 -2.96
CA PRO A 109 10.94 -0.77 -2.51
C PRO A 109 9.81 -0.61 -3.53
N GLN A 110 8.57 -0.68 -3.06
CA GLN A 110 7.35 -0.61 -3.86
C GLN A 110 6.61 0.72 -3.77
N ASN A 111 6.96 1.56 -2.79
CA ASN A 111 6.39 2.89 -2.71
C ASN A 111 6.72 3.68 -3.98
N ASP A 112 5.70 4.25 -4.60
CA ASP A 112 5.87 5.09 -5.79
C ASP A 112 6.89 6.20 -5.52
N PRO A 113 7.86 6.42 -6.42
CA PRO A 113 8.91 7.38 -6.17
C PRO A 113 8.46 8.84 -6.11
N GLU A 114 7.29 9.20 -6.63
CA GLU A 114 6.80 10.58 -6.69
C GLU A 114 5.76 10.88 -5.62
N ASP A 115 4.78 10.00 -5.41
CA ASP A 115 3.68 10.22 -4.48
C ASP A 115 3.79 9.40 -3.18
N HIS A 116 4.80 8.51 -3.08
CA HIS A 116 5.08 7.61 -1.96
C HIS A 116 3.99 6.55 -1.68
N ASN A 117 2.93 6.49 -2.48
CA ASN A 117 1.84 5.54 -2.30
C ASN A 117 2.26 4.11 -2.66
N VAL A 118 1.45 3.14 -2.24
CA VAL A 118 1.56 1.74 -2.66
C VAL A 118 0.26 1.34 -3.34
N TYR A 119 0.36 0.96 -4.59
CA TYR A 119 -0.79 0.55 -5.39
C TYR A 119 -0.90 -0.99 -5.37
N TRP A 120 -1.58 -1.53 -4.35
CA TRP A 120 -1.75 -2.98 -4.17
C TRP A 120 -2.45 -3.64 -5.36
N ILE A 121 -3.31 -2.89 -6.07
CA ILE A 121 -3.99 -3.34 -7.28
C ILE A 121 -3.02 -3.77 -8.39
N ASN A 122 -1.83 -3.18 -8.47
CA ASN A 122 -0.79 -3.51 -9.46
C ASN A 122 -0.05 -4.82 -9.15
N MET A 123 -0.31 -5.42 -7.97
CA MET A 123 0.30 -6.66 -7.50
C MET A 123 -0.77 -7.71 -7.14
N PRO A 124 -1.75 -7.97 -8.03
CA PRO A 124 -2.85 -8.86 -7.71
C PRO A 124 -2.32 -10.29 -7.49
N ASP A 125 -2.89 -10.99 -6.51
CA ASP A 125 -2.55 -12.37 -6.14
C ASP A 125 -1.10 -12.63 -5.71
N LEU A 126 -0.33 -11.60 -5.38
CA LEU A 126 1.08 -11.77 -4.98
C LEU A 126 1.25 -12.69 -3.76
N LEU A 127 0.33 -12.62 -2.76
CA LEU A 127 0.37 -13.50 -1.58
C LEU A 127 0.37 -14.99 -1.93
N ALA A 128 -0.26 -15.38 -3.03
CA ALA A 128 -0.28 -16.78 -3.46
C ALA A 128 1.10 -17.30 -3.89
N SER A 129 2.05 -16.40 -4.23
CA SER A 129 3.43 -16.72 -4.58
C SER A 129 4.43 -16.24 -3.50
N THR A 130 3.98 -16.12 -2.25
CA THR A 130 4.75 -15.55 -1.14
C THR A 130 5.02 -16.61 -0.08
N ASP A 131 6.26 -16.66 0.42
CA ASP A 131 6.67 -17.53 1.53
C ASP A 131 6.42 -16.89 2.90
N ARG A 132 6.61 -15.58 3.00
CA ARG A 132 6.53 -14.83 4.26
C ARG A 132 6.21 -13.37 4.01
N VAL A 133 5.37 -12.82 4.87
CA VAL A 133 5.19 -11.37 5.01
C VAL A 133 5.55 -10.98 6.43
N GLN A 134 6.42 -10.00 6.58
CA GLN A 134 6.76 -9.43 7.88
C GLN A 134 6.37 -7.97 7.93
N VAL A 135 5.72 -7.56 9.01
CA VAL A 135 5.47 -6.16 9.34
C VAL A 135 6.31 -5.77 10.54
N GLN A 136 7.18 -4.78 10.38
CA GLN A 136 7.91 -4.12 11.46
C GLN A 136 7.20 -2.81 11.78
N ARG A 137 7.08 -2.50 13.07
CA ARG A 137 6.41 -1.29 13.55
C ARG A 137 7.43 -0.23 13.97
N GLY A 138 7.03 1.06 13.95
CA GLY A 138 7.88 2.20 14.28
C GLY A 138 8.95 2.47 13.22
N ALA A 139 10.11 2.98 13.63
CA ALA A 139 11.19 3.29 12.70
C ALA A 139 11.77 2.08 11.94
N GLY A 140 11.39 0.85 12.31
CA GLY A 140 11.79 -0.39 11.64
C GLY A 140 13.32 -0.55 11.54
N LEU A 141 13.79 -1.46 10.69
CA LEU A 141 15.18 -1.55 10.28
C LEU A 141 15.40 -0.58 9.10
N MET A 142 16.34 0.36 9.23
CA MET A 142 16.59 1.44 8.27
C MET A 142 17.52 1.01 7.14
N ASN A 143 17.27 -0.14 6.54
CA ASN A 143 18.21 -0.68 5.57
C ASN A 143 18.21 0.11 4.23
N TYR A 144 17.03 0.46 3.69
CA TYR A 144 16.84 1.21 2.43
C TYR A 144 15.36 1.47 2.18
N GLY A 145 15.09 2.16 1.08
CA GLY A 145 13.75 2.61 0.73
C GLY A 145 13.43 3.98 1.31
N ALA A 146 12.17 4.36 1.21
CA ALA A 146 11.69 5.51 1.96
C ALA A 146 11.88 5.23 3.45
N ALA A 147 12.33 6.24 4.20
CA ALA A 147 12.48 6.10 5.64
C ALA A 147 11.15 5.66 6.27
N PRO A 148 11.12 4.51 6.98
CA PRO A 148 9.89 4.04 7.60
C PRO A 148 9.53 4.98 8.77
N MET A 149 8.42 5.69 8.65
CA MET A 149 7.92 6.55 9.74
C MET A 149 6.97 5.76 10.65
N ALA A 150 6.06 5.00 10.05
CA ALA A 150 5.10 4.15 10.77
C ALA A 150 5.59 2.71 10.95
N GLY A 151 6.33 2.21 9.97
CA GLY A 151 6.81 0.85 9.93
C GLY A 151 7.20 0.40 8.53
N SER A 152 7.49 -0.90 8.38
CA SER A 152 7.77 -1.50 7.08
C SER A 152 7.04 -2.81 6.89
N VAL A 153 6.72 -3.14 5.63
CA VAL A 153 6.17 -4.41 5.18
C VAL A 153 7.16 -5.07 4.23
N SER A 154 7.65 -6.25 4.58
CA SER A 154 8.54 -7.04 3.74
C SER A 154 7.82 -8.29 3.26
N VAL A 155 7.68 -8.44 1.94
CA VAL A 155 7.11 -9.61 1.27
C VAL A 155 8.26 -10.40 0.65
N LEU A 156 8.35 -11.69 0.96
CA LEU A 156 9.34 -12.61 0.42
C LEU A 156 8.65 -13.64 -0.46
N THR A 157 9.02 -13.68 -1.75
CA THR A 157 8.40 -14.58 -2.72
C THR A 157 9.00 -15.98 -2.66
N ALA A 158 8.19 -16.98 -3.05
CA ALA A 158 8.58 -18.38 -3.04
C ALA A 158 9.56 -18.72 -4.18
N SER A 159 10.53 -19.60 -3.90
CA SER A 159 11.51 -20.08 -4.89
C SER A 159 11.03 -21.28 -5.72
N GLY A 160 9.94 -21.94 -5.30
CA GLY A 160 9.43 -23.16 -5.96
C GLY A 160 10.27 -24.43 -5.74
N ALA A 161 11.26 -24.39 -4.84
CA ALA A 161 12.20 -25.49 -4.61
C ALA A 161 11.69 -26.58 -3.65
N ARG A 162 10.63 -26.31 -2.86
CA ARG A 162 10.17 -27.18 -1.78
C ARG A 162 9.58 -28.49 -2.25
N GLU A 163 8.71 -28.43 -3.25
CA GLU A 163 7.97 -29.60 -3.75
C GLU A 163 7.64 -29.44 -5.23
N SER A 164 7.46 -30.58 -5.93
CA SER A 164 6.93 -30.59 -7.28
C SER A 164 5.41 -30.68 -7.19
N ALA A 165 4.71 -29.72 -7.74
CA ALA A 165 3.25 -29.67 -7.71
C ALA A 165 2.66 -28.88 -8.89
N ILE A 166 1.50 -29.29 -9.32
CA ILE A 166 0.61 -28.51 -10.18
C ILE A 166 -0.65 -28.28 -9.38
N ARG A 167 -0.99 -27.00 -9.17
CA ARG A 167 -2.20 -26.63 -8.43
C ARG A 167 -3.13 -25.82 -9.32
N TYR A 168 -4.40 -26.18 -9.29
CA TYR A 168 -5.48 -25.38 -9.86
C TYR A 168 -6.41 -24.93 -8.74
N SER A 169 -6.72 -23.66 -8.67
CA SER A 169 -7.68 -23.16 -7.70
C SER A 169 -8.77 -22.31 -8.34
N GLN A 170 -10.00 -22.48 -7.85
CA GLN A 170 -11.18 -21.73 -8.24
C GLN A 170 -11.91 -21.21 -7.01
N PHE A 171 -12.21 -19.90 -6.98
CA PHE A 171 -13.01 -19.28 -5.94
C PHE A 171 -14.18 -18.52 -6.56
N LEU A 172 -15.34 -18.58 -5.89
CA LEU A 172 -16.55 -17.86 -6.26
C LEU A 172 -17.10 -17.14 -5.01
N GLY A 173 -17.28 -15.83 -5.13
CA GLY A 173 -17.78 -14.97 -4.05
C GLY A 173 -19.18 -14.44 -4.34
N PHE A 174 -20.05 -14.55 -3.35
CA PHE A 174 -21.42 -14.06 -3.37
C PHE A 174 -21.55 -12.95 -2.33
N GLN A 175 -21.87 -11.74 -2.77
CA GLN A 175 -21.95 -10.57 -1.91
C GLN A 175 -23.40 -10.15 -1.68
N GLN A 176 -23.70 -9.77 -0.44
CA GLN A 176 -24.98 -9.14 -0.08
C GLN A 176 -24.95 -7.66 -0.47
N TYR A 177 -26.03 -7.17 -1.07
CA TYR A 177 -26.22 -5.78 -1.42
C TYR A 177 -27.68 -5.35 -1.33
N GLY A 178 -27.96 -4.09 -1.06
CA GLY A 178 -29.30 -3.52 -1.15
C GLY A 178 -29.63 -3.18 -2.60
N ASP A 179 -30.81 -3.57 -3.04
CA ASP A 179 -31.33 -3.18 -4.35
C ASP A 179 -31.58 -1.66 -4.36
N ALA A 180 -31.14 -0.98 -5.42
CA ALA A 180 -31.22 0.48 -5.51
C ALA A 180 -32.66 1.01 -5.63
N LEU A 181 -33.59 0.18 -6.14
CA LEU A 181 -34.98 0.55 -6.37
C LEU A 181 -35.90 0.13 -5.22
N THR A 182 -35.71 -1.09 -4.72
CA THR A 182 -36.62 -1.67 -3.69
C THR A 182 -36.07 -1.54 -2.27
N GLY A 183 -34.75 -1.34 -2.11
CA GLY A 183 -34.08 -1.37 -0.81
C GLY A 183 -33.94 -2.78 -0.23
N GLU A 184 -34.47 -3.82 -0.90
CA GLU A 184 -34.40 -5.20 -0.44
C GLU A 184 -32.98 -5.77 -0.55
N ASP A 185 -32.58 -6.58 0.42
CA ASP A 185 -31.32 -7.26 0.42
C ASP A 185 -31.33 -8.45 -0.55
N ARG A 186 -30.26 -8.53 -1.37
CA ARG A 186 -30.03 -9.63 -2.31
C ARG A 186 -28.61 -10.15 -2.19
N PHE A 187 -28.40 -11.41 -2.59
CA PHE A 187 -27.08 -11.99 -2.82
C PHE A 187 -26.85 -12.16 -4.31
N ALA A 188 -25.66 -11.75 -4.80
CA ALA A 188 -25.25 -11.98 -6.18
C ALA A 188 -23.81 -12.52 -6.24
N PRO A 189 -23.50 -13.34 -7.26
CA PRO A 189 -22.13 -13.72 -7.57
C PRO A 189 -21.41 -12.47 -8.11
N THR A 190 -20.49 -11.93 -7.30
CA THR A 190 -19.80 -10.68 -7.66
C THR A 190 -18.30 -10.87 -7.85
N VAL A 191 -17.76 -12.02 -7.44
CA VAL A 191 -16.31 -12.28 -7.49
C VAL A 191 -16.04 -13.67 -8.03
N SER A 192 -15.09 -13.78 -8.94
CA SER A 192 -14.48 -15.04 -9.33
C SER A 192 -12.97 -14.91 -9.41
N LYS A 193 -12.26 -15.96 -8.98
CA LYS A 193 -10.80 -16.07 -9.11
C LYS A 193 -10.46 -17.46 -9.57
N SER A 194 -9.64 -17.55 -10.63
CA SER A 194 -9.07 -18.79 -11.14
C SER A 194 -7.57 -18.65 -11.20
N SER A 195 -6.83 -19.66 -10.71
CA SER A 195 -5.37 -19.66 -10.82
C SER A 195 -4.83 -21.04 -11.12
N ILE A 196 -3.71 -21.07 -11.84
CA ILE A 196 -2.89 -22.26 -12.05
C ILE A 196 -1.48 -21.97 -11.59
N GLU A 197 -0.91 -22.89 -10.85
CA GLU A 197 0.45 -22.83 -10.33
C GLU A 197 1.22 -24.08 -10.70
N LEU A 198 2.47 -23.88 -11.08
CA LEU A 198 3.45 -24.92 -11.38
C LEU A 198 4.66 -24.70 -10.48
N GLN A 199 5.08 -25.75 -9.78
CA GLN A 199 6.32 -25.79 -9.02
C GLN A 199 7.09 -27.03 -9.43
N SER A 200 8.36 -26.89 -9.77
CA SER A 200 9.19 -28.01 -10.22
C SER A 200 9.71 -28.86 -9.06
N GLY A 201 9.73 -28.32 -7.83
CA GLY A 201 10.61 -28.81 -6.81
C GLY A 201 12.07 -28.60 -7.21
N LEU A 202 12.98 -29.28 -6.53
CA LEU A 202 14.43 -29.20 -6.79
C LEU A 202 14.82 -30.18 -7.92
N ILE A 203 15.20 -29.65 -9.08
CA ILE A 203 15.68 -30.41 -10.26
C ILE A 203 17.20 -30.56 -10.13
N ASP A 204 17.70 -31.79 -10.27
CA ASP A 204 19.14 -32.16 -10.20
C ASP A 204 19.86 -31.56 -8.97
N ASN A 205 19.14 -31.33 -7.86
CA ASN A 205 19.62 -30.66 -6.65
C ASN A 205 20.19 -29.26 -6.88
N GLN A 206 19.90 -28.63 -8.02
CA GLN A 206 20.50 -27.35 -8.39
C GLN A 206 19.49 -26.32 -8.91
N TYR A 207 18.40 -26.70 -9.53
CA TYR A 207 17.46 -25.74 -10.16
C TYR A 207 16.07 -25.87 -9.59
N ALA A 208 15.37 -24.75 -9.52
CA ALA A 208 13.93 -24.72 -9.24
C ALA A 208 13.23 -23.69 -10.12
N ILE A 209 12.03 -24.03 -10.56
CA ILE A 209 11.19 -23.15 -11.37
C ILE A 209 9.82 -23.12 -10.74
N SER A 210 9.24 -21.94 -10.60
CA SER A 210 7.81 -21.78 -10.29
C SER A 210 7.15 -20.82 -11.28
N ALA A 211 5.90 -21.08 -11.59
CA ALA A 211 5.09 -20.18 -12.41
C ALA A 211 3.64 -20.19 -11.91
N ARG A 212 3.03 -19.02 -11.85
CA ARG A 212 1.61 -18.85 -11.52
C ARG A 212 0.95 -17.89 -12.50
N LEU A 213 -0.27 -18.24 -12.92
CA LEU A 213 -1.15 -17.36 -13.68
C LEU A 213 -2.49 -17.26 -12.95
N THR A 214 -2.99 -16.06 -12.76
CA THR A 214 -4.25 -15.81 -12.05
C THR A 214 -5.10 -14.82 -12.82
N SER A 215 -6.41 -15.03 -12.80
CA SER A 215 -7.43 -14.07 -13.23
C SER A 215 -8.42 -13.83 -12.09
N ILE A 216 -8.61 -12.57 -11.71
CA ILE A 216 -9.59 -12.14 -10.72
C ILE A 216 -10.59 -11.23 -11.41
N GLN A 217 -11.87 -11.52 -11.23
CA GLN A 217 -12.97 -10.69 -11.71
C GLN A 217 -13.85 -10.32 -10.53
N SER A 218 -14.09 -9.03 -10.37
CA SER A 218 -14.97 -8.48 -9.34
C SER A 218 -15.93 -7.50 -10.00
N ASP A 219 -17.20 -7.54 -9.64
CA ASP A 219 -18.16 -6.52 -10.06
C ASP A 219 -18.21 -5.32 -9.09
N GLY A 220 -17.38 -5.39 -8.03
CA GLY A 220 -17.36 -4.39 -6.98
C GLY A 220 -18.61 -4.43 -6.10
N TYR A 221 -18.60 -3.68 -5.00
CA TYR A 221 -19.79 -3.49 -4.18
C TYR A 221 -20.52 -2.19 -4.56
N ARG A 222 -19.77 -1.11 -4.78
CA ARG A 222 -20.32 0.16 -5.21
C ARG A 222 -20.78 0.09 -6.68
N GLN A 223 -21.65 0.98 -7.09
CA GLN A 223 -22.07 1.09 -8.49
C GLN A 223 -20.85 1.42 -9.34
N HIS A 224 -20.71 0.79 -10.49
CA HIS A 224 -19.61 1.01 -11.42
C HIS A 224 -18.24 1.06 -10.70
N SER A 225 -17.91 -0.03 -9.99
CA SER A 225 -16.63 -0.20 -9.28
C SER A 225 -16.04 -1.60 -9.53
N TRP A 226 -16.24 -2.12 -10.74
CA TRP A 226 -15.75 -3.45 -11.14
C TRP A 226 -14.23 -3.45 -11.28
N ALA A 227 -13.60 -4.64 -11.14
CA ALA A 227 -12.17 -4.86 -11.38
C ALA A 227 -11.96 -6.16 -12.16
N ARG A 228 -11.02 -6.13 -13.10
CA ARG A 228 -10.57 -7.26 -13.93
C ARG A 228 -9.05 -7.29 -13.85
N LEU A 229 -8.54 -8.15 -12.99
CA LEU A 229 -7.13 -8.22 -12.65
C LEU A 229 -6.54 -9.51 -13.19
N GLN A 230 -5.43 -9.39 -13.89
CA GLN A 230 -4.61 -10.53 -14.29
C GLN A 230 -3.29 -10.47 -13.57
N SER A 231 -2.76 -11.62 -13.19
CA SER A 231 -1.48 -11.73 -12.51
C SER A 231 -0.67 -12.87 -13.11
N PHE A 232 0.61 -12.62 -13.29
CA PHE A 232 1.59 -13.66 -13.52
C PHE A 232 2.75 -13.51 -12.54
N PHE A 233 3.30 -14.64 -12.15
CA PHE A 233 4.54 -14.73 -11.37
C PHE A 233 5.36 -15.87 -11.95
N VAL A 234 6.62 -15.62 -12.29
CA VAL A 234 7.58 -16.61 -12.76
C VAL A 234 8.87 -16.43 -11.97
N SER A 235 9.37 -17.51 -11.39
CA SER A 235 10.64 -17.54 -10.67
C SER A 235 11.50 -18.70 -11.18
N ALA A 236 12.78 -18.44 -11.42
CA ALA A 236 13.78 -19.44 -11.73
C ALA A 236 14.97 -19.26 -10.76
N THR A 237 15.30 -20.29 -10.04
CA THR A 237 16.38 -20.30 -9.04
C THR A 237 17.43 -21.31 -9.37
N ARG A 238 18.70 -20.91 -9.25
CA ARG A 238 19.86 -21.78 -9.34
C ARG A 238 20.61 -21.78 -8.00
N PHE A 239 20.92 -22.96 -7.49
CA PHE A 239 21.66 -23.22 -6.25
C PHE A 239 23.03 -23.81 -6.59
N ASP A 240 24.08 -23.02 -6.43
CA ASP A 240 25.46 -23.48 -6.45
C ASP A 240 25.98 -23.60 -5.00
N ASP A 241 27.17 -24.16 -4.78
CA ASP A 241 27.71 -24.42 -3.43
C ASP A 241 27.82 -23.14 -2.57
N ASN A 242 28.17 -22.00 -3.18
CA ASN A 242 28.38 -20.74 -2.50
C ASN A 242 27.60 -19.57 -3.08
N LEU A 243 26.82 -19.79 -4.14
CA LEU A 243 26.04 -18.74 -4.81
C LEU A 243 24.63 -19.26 -5.11
N THR A 244 23.62 -18.55 -4.64
CA THR A 244 22.25 -18.73 -5.10
C THR A 244 21.82 -17.54 -5.94
N THR A 245 21.30 -17.80 -7.12
CA THR A 245 20.74 -16.78 -8.02
C THR A 245 19.27 -17.06 -8.29
N GLN A 246 18.42 -16.09 -8.06
CA GLN A 246 16.99 -16.17 -8.36
C GLN A 246 16.59 -15.03 -9.31
N ILE A 247 15.86 -15.36 -10.36
CA ILE A 247 15.28 -14.39 -11.30
C ILE A 247 13.77 -14.44 -11.12
N ASN A 248 13.16 -13.29 -10.88
CA ASN A 248 11.71 -13.14 -10.79
C ASN A 248 11.19 -12.21 -11.89
N VAL A 249 10.06 -12.57 -12.46
CA VAL A 249 9.27 -11.72 -13.36
C VAL A 249 7.83 -11.83 -12.93
N TYR A 250 7.21 -10.71 -12.54
CA TYR A 250 5.82 -10.71 -12.06
C TYR A 250 5.11 -9.40 -12.38
N GLY A 251 3.79 -9.41 -12.28
CA GLY A 251 2.89 -8.29 -12.55
C GLY A 251 1.61 -8.76 -13.21
N GLY A 252 1.03 -7.91 -14.02
CA GLY A 252 -0.15 -8.21 -14.82
C GLY A 252 -0.90 -6.95 -15.21
N PRO A 253 -1.69 -6.98 -16.30
CA PRO A 253 -2.58 -5.91 -16.62
C PRO A 253 -3.75 -5.88 -15.63
N VAL A 254 -4.06 -4.68 -15.19
CA VAL A 254 -5.23 -4.37 -14.38
C VAL A 254 -6.14 -3.45 -15.17
N ARG A 255 -7.43 -3.66 -15.03
CA ARG A 255 -8.46 -2.81 -15.60
C ARG A 255 -9.59 -2.71 -14.61
N ASP A 256 -10.01 -1.52 -14.29
CA ASP A 256 -11.08 -1.32 -13.33
C ASP A 256 -11.85 -0.02 -13.56
N ALA A 257 -12.98 0.09 -12.87
CA ALA A 257 -13.77 1.31 -12.80
C ALA A 257 -13.54 1.96 -11.44
N LEU A 258 -13.09 3.20 -11.47
CA LEU A 258 -12.64 3.95 -10.31
C LEU A 258 -13.76 4.29 -9.33
N ALA A 259 -13.48 4.21 -8.04
CA ALA A 259 -14.41 4.52 -6.95
C ALA A 259 -13.75 5.38 -5.85
N TYR A 260 -12.82 6.26 -6.23
CA TYR A 260 -12.01 7.05 -5.31
C TYR A 260 -12.78 8.14 -4.56
N THR A 261 -13.93 8.58 -5.05
CA THR A 261 -14.78 9.53 -4.34
C THR A 261 -15.64 8.82 -3.31
N GLY A 262 -15.59 9.26 -2.05
CA GLY A 262 -16.44 8.76 -0.97
C GLY A 262 -17.89 9.20 -1.10
N ILE A 263 -18.70 8.83 -0.12
CA ILE A 263 -20.14 9.18 -0.04
C ILE A 263 -20.39 9.97 1.25
N PRO A 264 -21.54 10.68 1.34
CA PRO A 264 -21.95 11.33 2.60
C PRO A 264 -22.08 10.31 3.74
N LYS A 265 -21.67 10.68 4.96
CA LYS A 265 -21.76 9.81 6.14
C LYS A 265 -23.16 9.22 6.36
N ALA A 266 -24.21 10.05 6.19
CA ALA A 266 -25.60 9.61 6.37
C ALA A 266 -26.00 8.44 5.44
N TRP A 267 -25.32 8.26 4.31
CA TRP A 267 -25.58 7.16 3.38
C TRP A 267 -24.94 5.83 3.78
N ILE A 268 -23.99 5.83 4.69
CA ILE A 268 -23.31 4.62 5.17
C ILE A 268 -24.29 3.60 5.75
N GLN A 269 -25.30 4.05 6.50
CA GLN A 269 -26.30 3.18 7.13
C GLN A 269 -27.48 2.83 6.20
N ASN A 270 -27.54 3.38 4.99
CA ASN A 270 -28.59 3.08 4.02
C ASN A 270 -28.13 2.00 3.02
N PRO A 271 -28.73 0.79 2.99
CA PRO A 271 -28.29 -0.32 2.16
C PRO A 271 -28.23 -0.04 0.65
N ALA A 272 -29.08 0.85 0.14
CA ALA A 272 -29.13 1.24 -1.26
C ALA A 272 -28.12 2.38 -1.56
N LEU A 273 -28.22 3.49 -0.81
CA LEU A 273 -27.42 4.69 -1.08
C LEU A 273 -25.93 4.51 -0.83
N ARG A 274 -25.53 3.63 0.10
CA ARG A 274 -24.12 3.33 0.37
C ARG A 274 -23.37 2.71 -0.82
N ARG A 275 -24.10 2.23 -1.83
CA ARG A 275 -23.52 1.73 -3.08
C ARG A 275 -23.22 2.80 -4.10
N SER A 276 -23.64 4.03 -3.87
CA SER A 276 -23.44 5.14 -4.81
C SER A 276 -21.95 5.35 -5.11
N ASN A 277 -21.65 5.61 -6.37
CA ASN A 277 -20.34 6.01 -6.85
C ASN A 277 -20.51 7.35 -7.57
N LEU A 278 -20.06 8.41 -6.91
CA LEU A 278 -20.28 9.80 -7.31
C LEU A 278 -19.02 10.36 -7.95
N ASN A 279 -19.16 11.18 -8.99
CA ASN A 279 -18.06 11.98 -9.53
C ASN A 279 -17.72 13.16 -8.62
N GLY A 280 -18.76 13.80 -8.12
CA GLY A 280 -18.65 14.91 -7.18
C GLY A 280 -19.98 15.16 -6.50
N TRP A 281 -19.90 15.71 -5.29
CA TRP A 281 -21.06 16.08 -4.49
C TRP A 281 -20.68 17.12 -3.45
N ALA A 282 -21.65 17.89 -3.02
CA ALA A 282 -21.45 18.91 -2.01
C ALA A 282 -22.58 18.89 -0.98
N TYR A 283 -22.28 19.26 0.24
CA TYR A 283 -23.28 19.61 1.21
C TYR A 283 -23.85 20.99 0.95
N ASP A 284 -25.05 21.25 1.45
CA ASP A 284 -25.61 22.58 1.58
C ASP A 284 -24.82 23.40 2.62
N SER A 285 -25.21 24.66 2.81
CA SER A 285 -24.57 25.55 3.78
C SER A 285 -24.70 25.08 5.24
N THR A 286 -25.61 24.17 5.54
CA THR A 286 -25.75 23.58 6.89
C THR A 286 -24.77 22.43 7.15
N GLY A 287 -24.10 21.93 6.11
CA GLY A 287 -23.19 20.77 6.16
C GLY A 287 -23.90 19.45 6.44
N LYS A 288 -25.22 19.36 6.25
CA LYS A 288 -26.02 18.16 6.59
C LYS A 288 -26.75 17.54 5.42
N ALA A 289 -27.26 18.35 4.49
CA ALA A 289 -28.00 17.87 3.32
C ALA A 289 -27.16 18.04 2.06
N ILE A 290 -27.26 17.07 1.14
CA ILE A 290 -26.56 17.13 -0.16
C ILE A 290 -27.25 18.17 -1.04
N SER A 291 -26.48 19.15 -1.52
CA SER A 291 -26.95 20.19 -2.42
C SER A 291 -26.74 19.84 -3.90
N TRP A 292 -25.76 19.00 -4.21
CA TRP A 292 -25.43 18.55 -5.56
C TRP A 292 -24.72 17.21 -5.54
N SER A 293 -24.95 16.38 -6.58
CA SER A 293 -24.19 15.14 -6.82
C SER A 293 -24.21 14.77 -8.29
N GLY A 294 -23.09 14.26 -8.76
CA GLY A 294 -22.95 13.65 -10.08
C GLY A 294 -22.59 12.17 -9.95
N THR A 295 -23.13 11.34 -10.83
CA THR A 295 -22.86 9.90 -10.84
C THR A 295 -21.71 9.59 -11.80
N ARG A 296 -20.82 8.69 -11.42
CA ARG A 296 -19.72 8.22 -12.26
C ARG A 296 -20.24 7.55 -13.53
N ARG A 297 -19.63 7.84 -14.66
CA ARG A 297 -20.00 7.33 -15.99
C ARG A 297 -19.31 5.99 -16.26
N LEU A 298 -19.95 5.16 -17.11
CA LEU A 298 -19.43 3.83 -17.48
C LEU A 298 -18.10 3.91 -18.24
N GLN A 299 -17.82 5.03 -18.88
CA GLN A 299 -16.59 5.31 -19.63
C GLN A 299 -15.38 5.63 -18.74
N GLU A 300 -15.63 6.00 -17.47
CA GLU A 300 -14.57 6.38 -16.54
C GLU A 300 -13.92 5.12 -15.98
N ILE A 301 -12.83 4.72 -16.60
CA ILE A 301 -12.09 3.48 -16.30
C ILE A 301 -10.59 3.77 -16.10
N GLU A 302 -9.91 2.80 -15.54
CA GLU A 302 -8.45 2.72 -15.50
C GLU A 302 -7.98 1.46 -16.21
N GLU A 303 -6.87 1.58 -16.95
CA GLU A 303 -6.05 0.46 -17.41
C GLU A 303 -4.60 0.74 -17.07
N PHE A 304 -3.95 -0.21 -16.38
CA PHE A 304 -2.56 -0.07 -15.99
C PHE A 304 -1.83 -1.41 -16.02
N SER A 305 -0.52 -1.37 -16.25
CA SER A 305 0.33 -2.56 -16.17
C SER A 305 1.69 -2.18 -15.60
N GLN A 306 2.14 -2.93 -14.58
CA GLN A 306 3.41 -2.69 -13.90
C GLN A 306 4.21 -3.99 -13.74
N PRO A 307 4.83 -4.52 -14.84
CA PRO A 307 5.70 -5.68 -14.75
C PRO A 307 7.02 -5.34 -14.03
N HIS A 308 7.44 -6.26 -13.16
CA HIS A 308 8.66 -6.24 -12.38
C HIS A 308 9.64 -7.31 -12.86
N TYR A 309 10.92 -6.97 -12.88
CA TYR A 309 12.04 -7.84 -13.23
C TYR A 309 13.08 -7.73 -12.14
N GLU A 310 13.46 -8.87 -11.53
CA GLU A 310 14.39 -8.91 -10.41
C GLU A 310 15.46 -9.98 -10.65
N ILE A 311 16.71 -9.67 -10.27
CA ILE A 311 17.79 -10.62 -10.13
C ILE A 311 18.30 -10.53 -8.68
N LEU A 312 18.15 -11.62 -7.95
CA LEU A 312 18.55 -11.74 -6.55
C LEU A 312 19.76 -12.68 -6.47
N ASN A 313 20.80 -12.25 -5.78
CA ASN A 313 21.98 -13.07 -5.54
C ASN A 313 22.27 -13.13 -4.03
N ASP A 314 22.61 -14.34 -3.55
CA ASP A 314 23.13 -14.59 -2.21
C ASP A 314 24.45 -15.35 -2.38
N TRP A 315 25.58 -14.64 -2.19
CA TRP A 315 26.91 -15.16 -2.45
C TRP A 315 27.72 -15.23 -1.15
N SER A 316 27.95 -16.42 -0.65
CA SER A 316 28.87 -16.70 0.47
C SER A 316 30.31 -16.63 -0.03
N ILE A 317 30.93 -15.43 0.05
CA ILE A 317 32.31 -15.19 -0.39
C ILE A 317 33.30 -16.00 0.47
N THR A 318 33.06 -16.01 1.79
CA THR A 318 33.70 -16.83 2.77
C THR A 318 32.67 -17.37 3.78
N PRO A 319 32.98 -18.30 4.67
CA PRO A 319 32.00 -18.81 5.65
C PRO A 319 31.38 -17.74 6.55
N ASN A 320 32.04 -16.60 6.72
CA ASN A 320 31.59 -15.49 7.56
C ASN A 320 31.36 -14.17 6.80
N LEU A 321 31.42 -14.19 5.47
CA LEU A 321 31.20 -12.99 4.65
C LEU A 321 30.25 -13.32 3.48
N THR A 322 29.09 -12.71 3.48
CA THR A 322 28.05 -12.92 2.46
C THR A 322 27.71 -11.61 1.76
N LEU A 323 27.71 -11.62 0.43
CA LEU A 323 27.18 -10.53 -0.39
C LEU A 323 25.77 -10.89 -0.87
N LYS A 324 24.79 -10.12 -0.48
CA LYS A 324 23.43 -10.18 -1.00
C LYS A 324 23.21 -9.03 -1.95
N SER A 325 22.67 -9.27 -3.13
CA SER A 325 22.50 -8.26 -4.17
C SER A 325 21.15 -8.39 -4.83
N THR A 326 20.43 -7.28 -4.95
CA THR A 326 19.18 -7.19 -5.69
C THR A 326 19.34 -6.17 -6.80
N LEU A 327 19.25 -6.62 -8.06
CA LEU A 327 19.13 -5.77 -9.24
C LEU A 327 17.67 -5.83 -9.70
N PHE A 328 17.04 -4.69 -9.94
CA PHE A 328 15.66 -4.65 -10.33
C PHE A 328 15.34 -3.57 -11.37
N TYR A 329 14.30 -3.81 -12.11
CA TYR A 329 13.69 -2.86 -13.03
C TYR A 329 12.20 -3.10 -13.09
N TYR A 330 11.38 -2.04 -13.09
CA TYR A 330 9.97 -2.14 -13.41
C TYR A 330 9.52 -0.97 -14.27
N THR A 331 8.49 -1.21 -15.06
CA THR A 331 7.80 -0.19 -15.84
C THR A 331 6.38 -0.06 -15.33
N GLY A 332 5.78 1.10 -15.49
CA GLY A 332 4.36 1.31 -15.24
C GLY A 332 3.80 2.11 -16.41
N ASP A 333 2.82 1.55 -17.12
CA ASP A 333 2.21 2.23 -18.26
C ASP A 333 0.69 2.07 -18.19
N GLY A 334 -0.02 3.18 -18.34
CA GLY A 334 -1.46 3.16 -18.34
C GLY A 334 -2.13 4.52 -18.30
N TYR A 335 -3.42 4.50 -18.00
CA TYR A 335 -4.25 5.70 -17.92
C TYR A 335 -5.41 5.50 -16.96
N PHE A 336 -5.98 6.62 -16.51
CA PHE A 336 -7.22 6.69 -15.76
C PHE A 336 -8.09 7.83 -16.28
N ASP A 337 -9.41 7.62 -16.28
CA ASP A 337 -10.41 8.59 -16.76
C ASP A 337 -11.12 9.27 -15.59
N TYR A 338 -11.42 10.55 -15.73
CA TYR A 338 -12.18 11.30 -14.74
C TYR A 338 -13.10 12.35 -15.36
N ASP A 339 -14.15 12.68 -14.63
CA ASP A 339 -15.13 13.68 -15.04
C ASP A 339 -14.51 15.09 -15.06
N ALA A 340 -14.67 15.76 -16.16
CA ALA A 340 -14.29 17.15 -16.36
C ALA A 340 -15.46 18.01 -16.88
N SER A 341 -16.70 17.56 -16.66
CA SER A 341 -17.91 18.28 -17.12
C SER A 341 -18.12 19.63 -16.41
N TRP A 342 -17.42 19.84 -15.29
CA TRP A 342 -17.36 21.11 -14.56
C TRP A 342 -16.39 22.13 -15.19
N ALA A 343 -15.52 21.71 -16.12
CA ALA A 343 -14.48 22.53 -16.70
C ALA A 343 -14.96 23.19 -18.00
N ASP A 344 -14.58 24.42 -18.20
CA ASP A 344 -14.78 25.15 -19.47
C ASP A 344 -13.59 24.96 -20.43
N ALA A 345 -13.69 25.54 -21.61
CA ALA A 345 -12.64 25.48 -22.62
C ALA A 345 -11.32 26.11 -22.15
N GLY A 346 -11.38 27.19 -21.37
CA GLY A 346 -10.19 27.82 -20.78
C GLY A 346 -9.48 26.92 -19.82
N THR A 347 -10.21 26.31 -18.88
CA THR A 347 -9.70 25.32 -17.92
C THR A 347 -9.06 24.14 -18.63
N LEU A 348 -9.71 23.59 -19.66
CA LEU A 348 -9.16 22.48 -20.46
C LEU A 348 -8.09 22.91 -21.48
N ARG A 349 -7.69 24.20 -21.46
CA ARG A 349 -6.69 24.77 -22.39
C ARG A 349 -7.06 24.64 -23.88
N LEU A 350 -8.36 24.57 -24.17
CA LEU A 350 -8.90 24.47 -25.52
C LEU A 350 -9.15 25.84 -26.13
N THR A 351 -8.14 26.73 -26.08
CA THR A 351 -8.24 28.13 -26.57
C THR A 351 -7.06 28.46 -27.50
N PRO A 352 -7.13 29.54 -28.29
CA PRO A 352 -6.04 29.94 -29.16
C PRO A 352 -4.69 30.17 -28.47
N GLU A 353 -4.71 30.56 -27.19
CA GLU A 353 -3.50 30.72 -26.37
C GLU A 353 -2.67 29.44 -26.30
N PHE A 354 -3.37 28.29 -26.26
CA PHE A 354 -2.74 26.96 -26.18
C PHE A 354 -2.68 26.23 -27.53
N GLY A 355 -2.99 26.93 -28.64
CA GLY A 355 -2.87 26.39 -29.99
C GLY A 355 -4.14 25.75 -30.57
N VAL A 356 -5.31 25.93 -29.94
CA VAL A 356 -6.61 25.45 -30.44
C VAL A 356 -7.32 26.57 -31.21
N ILE A 357 -7.85 26.24 -32.38
CA ILE A 357 -8.57 27.23 -33.20
C ILE A 357 -9.98 27.45 -32.61
N GLY A 358 -10.32 28.70 -32.34
CA GLY A 358 -11.64 29.08 -31.81
C GLY A 358 -11.72 29.00 -30.27
N ASN A 359 -12.91 29.30 -29.75
CA ASN A 359 -13.25 29.19 -28.33
C ASN A 359 -14.48 28.27 -28.23
N PRO A 360 -14.31 26.97 -28.20
CA PRO A 360 -15.43 26.03 -28.16
C PRO A 360 -16.18 26.15 -26.84
N THR A 361 -17.47 25.90 -26.87
CA THR A 361 -18.28 25.70 -25.67
C THR A 361 -18.27 24.23 -25.35
N ILE A 362 -17.54 23.86 -24.29
CA ILE A 362 -17.33 22.47 -23.90
C ILE A 362 -18.40 22.08 -22.88
N GLY A 363 -18.92 20.88 -23.04
CA GLY A 363 -19.82 20.24 -22.08
C GLY A 363 -19.54 18.75 -21.96
N ASN A 364 -20.03 18.13 -20.88
CA ASN A 364 -20.01 16.68 -20.68
C ASN A 364 -18.64 16.03 -20.94
N ALA A 365 -17.56 16.64 -20.42
CA ALA A 365 -16.20 16.22 -20.73
C ALA A 365 -15.70 15.05 -19.86
N ILE A 366 -14.88 14.20 -20.45
CA ILE A 366 -14.02 13.20 -19.78
C ILE A 366 -12.59 13.50 -20.15
N VAL A 367 -11.73 13.63 -19.15
CA VAL A 367 -10.27 13.73 -19.30
C VAL A 367 -9.64 12.39 -19.00
N ARG A 368 -8.64 12.02 -19.79
CA ARG A 368 -7.77 10.86 -19.57
C ARG A 368 -6.40 11.32 -19.14
N GLY A 369 -6.00 10.90 -17.94
CA GLY A 369 -4.64 11.09 -17.45
C GLY A 369 -3.79 9.85 -17.77
N PHE A 370 -2.65 10.05 -18.41
CA PHE A 370 -1.71 8.99 -18.76
C PHE A 370 -0.50 9.04 -17.85
N VAL A 371 0.01 7.85 -17.50
CA VAL A 371 1.20 7.67 -16.68
C VAL A 371 2.12 6.68 -17.37
N GLY A 372 3.40 7.06 -17.53
CA GLY A 372 4.45 6.17 -17.98
C GLY A 372 5.62 6.23 -17.02
N ASN A 373 5.93 5.13 -16.31
CA ASN A 373 6.98 5.04 -15.29
C ASN A 373 8.11 4.10 -15.73
N ARG A 374 9.35 4.47 -15.42
CA ARG A 374 10.55 3.66 -15.60
C ARG A 374 11.38 3.78 -14.34
N HIS A 375 11.49 2.69 -13.59
CA HIS A 375 12.22 2.67 -12.32
C HIS A 375 13.16 1.47 -12.25
N GLY A 376 14.38 1.71 -11.87
CA GLY A 376 15.37 0.65 -11.72
C GLY A 376 16.42 0.98 -10.68
N GLY A 377 17.09 -0.05 -10.19
CA GLY A 377 18.09 0.14 -9.16
C GLY A 377 18.89 -1.11 -8.83
N TRP A 378 19.92 -0.90 -8.03
CA TRP A 378 20.78 -1.93 -7.50
C TRP A 378 20.99 -1.71 -6.00
N ILE A 379 20.79 -2.79 -5.24
CA ILE A 379 20.79 -2.78 -3.76
C ILE A 379 21.70 -3.90 -3.26
N PRO A 380 23.04 -3.70 -3.22
CA PRO A 380 23.98 -4.65 -2.65
C PRO A 380 24.07 -4.50 -1.13
N ARG A 381 24.31 -5.62 -0.44
CA ARG A 381 24.51 -5.69 1.01
C ARG A 381 25.61 -6.69 1.32
N LEU A 382 26.50 -6.31 2.19
CA LEU A 382 27.55 -7.14 2.71
C LEU A 382 27.23 -7.49 4.18
N VAL A 383 27.15 -8.75 4.50
CA VAL A 383 26.95 -9.27 5.86
C VAL A 383 28.22 -9.94 6.30
N TRP A 384 28.82 -9.44 7.37
CA TRP A 384 30.03 -9.97 7.96
C TRP A 384 29.77 -10.45 9.38
N GLU A 385 29.85 -11.78 9.57
CA GLU A 385 29.81 -12.41 10.89
C GLU A 385 31.22 -12.37 11.48
N HIS A 386 31.40 -11.77 12.66
CA HIS A 386 32.69 -11.68 13.33
C HIS A 386 32.60 -12.13 14.80
N GLY A 387 33.74 -12.21 15.49
CA GLY A 387 33.80 -12.82 16.82
C GLY A 387 33.01 -12.13 17.94
N GLY A 388 32.53 -10.88 17.68
CA GLY A 388 31.72 -10.12 18.63
C GLY A 388 30.28 -9.89 18.16
N GLY A 389 29.92 -10.26 16.89
CA GLY A 389 28.59 -9.98 16.36
C GLY A 389 28.50 -10.01 14.86
N ARG A 390 27.63 -9.15 14.30
CA ARG A 390 27.33 -9.09 12.87
C ARG A 390 27.31 -7.65 12.40
N LEU A 391 28.16 -7.33 11.43
CA LEU A 391 28.08 -6.08 10.68
C LEU A 391 27.34 -6.30 9.36
N THR A 392 26.28 -5.52 9.13
CA THR A 392 25.60 -5.43 7.83
C THR A 392 25.79 -4.03 7.28
N THR A 393 26.35 -3.91 6.09
CA THR A 393 26.46 -2.64 5.38
C THR A 393 25.90 -2.77 3.97
N GLY A 394 25.42 -1.69 3.41
CA GLY A 394 24.83 -1.72 2.08
C GLY A 394 24.70 -0.36 1.42
N LEU A 395 24.41 -0.44 0.13
CA LEU A 395 24.16 0.70 -0.73
C LEU A 395 22.79 0.54 -1.40
N GLU A 396 22.22 1.65 -1.77
CA GLU A 396 21.01 1.72 -2.60
C GLU A 396 21.23 2.78 -3.67
N ILE A 397 21.10 2.39 -4.92
CA ILE A 397 21.22 3.26 -6.09
C ILE A 397 19.95 3.07 -6.89
N ARG A 398 19.09 4.08 -6.96
CA ARG A 398 17.83 4.03 -7.72
C ARG A 398 17.66 5.25 -8.61
N SER A 399 17.10 5.01 -9.79
CA SER A 399 16.72 6.06 -10.74
C SER A 399 15.27 5.83 -11.19
N HIS A 400 14.50 6.90 -11.19
CA HIS A 400 13.13 6.94 -11.65
C HIS A 400 12.96 8.07 -12.67
N ARG A 401 12.16 7.77 -13.70
CA ARG A 401 11.69 8.72 -14.70
C ARG A 401 10.23 8.43 -15.00
N SER A 402 9.44 9.48 -15.04
CA SER A 402 8.03 9.40 -15.40
C SER A 402 7.71 10.35 -16.55
N LEU A 403 6.65 10.01 -17.27
CA LEU A 403 5.95 10.89 -18.20
C LEU A 403 4.48 10.92 -17.81
N HIS A 404 3.97 12.09 -17.45
CA HIS A 404 2.58 12.34 -17.15
C HIS A 404 1.99 13.28 -18.17
N TRP A 405 0.81 12.98 -18.69
CA TRP A 405 0.08 13.86 -19.58
C TRP A 405 -1.43 13.59 -19.55
N GLY A 406 -2.21 14.60 -19.89
CA GLY A 406 -3.67 14.52 -19.95
C GLY A 406 -4.22 14.96 -21.30
N ALA A 407 -5.26 14.29 -21.76
CA ALA A 407 -5.99 14.63 -22.98
C ALA A 407 -7.51 14.58 -22.76
N VAL A 408 -8.26 15.29 -23.57
CA VAL A 408 -9.73 15.18 -23.58
C VAL A 408 -10.10 13.88 -24.30
N GLN A 409 -10.57 12.90 -23.54
CA GLN A 409 -11.04 11.61 -24.07
C GLN A 409 -12.38 11.73 -24.79
N TYR A 410 -13.25 12.59 -24.26
CA TYR A 410 -14.56 12.91 -24.82
C TYR A 410 -14.99 14.29 -24.34
N ALA A 411 -15.63 15.07 -25.20
CA ALA A 411 -16.39 16.25 -24.80
C ALA A 411 -17.40 16.61 -25.88
N GLU A 412 -18.51 17.21 -25.46
CA GLU A 412 -19.43 17.89 -26.36
C GLU A 412 -18.87 19.26 -26.75
N GLY A 413 -19.10 19.67 -28.00
CA GLY A 413 -18.67 20.98 -28.48
C GLY A 413 -17.22 21.12 -28.92
N LEU A 414 -16.46 20.01 -29.04
CA LEU A 414 -15.10 20.03 -29.61
C LEU A 414 -15.11 20.55 -31.06
N PRO A 415 -14.10 21.36 -31.49
CA PRO A 415 -13.99 21.81 -32.86
C PRO A 415 -13.88 20.66 -33.85
N GLU A 416 -14.38 20.84 -35.06
CA GLU A 416 -14.16 19.89 -36.15
C GLU A 416 -12.68 19.75 -36.46
N GLY A 417 -12.20 18.51 -36.53
CA GLY A 417 -10.77 18.18 -36.70
C GLY A 417 -9.91 18.41 -35.46
N PHE A 418 -10.52 18.45 -34.27
CA PHE A 418 -9.76 18.51 -33.00
C PHE A 418 -8.77 17.37 -32.92
N ASP A 419 -7.52 17.68 -32.55
CA ASP A 419 -6.46 16.70 -32.36
C ASP A 419 -6.70 15.87 -31.09
N PRO A 420 -7.00 14.56 -31.18
CA PRO A 420 -7.24 13.71 -30.00
C PRO A 420 -5.99 13.55 -29.12
N ASP A 421 -4.80 13.79 -29.66
CA ASP A 421 -3.53 13.75 -28.94
C ASP A 421 -3.15 15.10 -28.31
N PHE A 422 -4.02 16.13 -28.40
CA PHE A 422 -3.82 17.42 -27.76
C PHE A 422 -3.69 17.26 -26.25
N LYS A 423 -2.54 17.68 -25.71
CA LYS A 423 -2.18 17.50 -24.31
C LYS A 423 -2.52 18.74 -23.50
N ILE A 424 -3.57 18.65 -22.66
CA ILE A 424 -3.96 19.74 -21.76
C ILE A 424 -2.88 20.01 -20.69
N TYR A 425 -2.11 19.00 -20.31
CA TYR A 425 -0.88 19.10 -19.53
C TYR A 425 0.09 17.98 -19.93
N GLN A 426 1.38 18.21 -19.74
CA GLN A 426 2.41 17.19 -19.81
C GLN A 426 3.59 17.61 -18.93
N TYR A 427 4.26 16.65 -18.28
CA TYR A 427 5.55 16.86 -17.65
C TYR A 427 6.31 15.54 -17.50
N ASN A 428 7.62 15.63 -17.36
CA ASN A 428 8.47 14.52 -16.97
C ASN A 428 8.89 14.72 -15.51
N GLY A 429 8.64 13.68 -14.68
CA GLY A 429 9.15 13.60 -13.34
C GLY A 429 10.50 12.87 -13.29
N MET A 430 11.36 13.27 -12.37
CA MET A 430 12.65 12.65 -12.14
C MET A 430 12.90 12.45 -10.66
N ARG A 431 13.40 11.27 -10.29
CA ARG A 431 13.93 11.03 -8.95
C ARG A 431 15.18 10.17 -8.97
N THR A 432 16.19 10.58 -8.22
CA THR A 432 17.38 9.78 -7.93
C THR A 432 17.49 9.59 -6.44
N ILE A 433 17.79 8.36 -6.00
CA ILE A 433 17.99 8.00 -4.61
C ILE A 433 19.33 7.29 -4.48
N LEU A 434 20.19 7.85 -3.62
CA LEU A 434 21.46 7.27 -3.24
C LEU A 434 21.47 7.10 -1.72
N SER A 435 21.63 5.88 -1.23
CA SER A 435 21.65 5.61 0.21
C SER A 435 22.81 4.68 0.55
N ALA A 436 23.39 4.90 1.71
CA ALA A 436 24.35 3.98 2.33
C ALA A 436 23.94 3.76 3.78
N PHE A 437 24.10 2.52 4.28
CA PHE A 437 23.84 2.23 5.68
C PHE A 437 24.89 1.26 6.24
N ALA A 438 25.04 1.32 7.56
CA ALA A 438 25.79 0.35 8.33
C ALA A 438 25.02 0.03 9.61
N ARG A 439 24.92 -1.25 9.95
CA ARG A 439 24.29 -1.77 11.15
C ARG A 439 25.21 -2.79 11.80
N GLU A 440 25.55 -2.53 13.05
CA GLU A 440 26.30 -3.45 13.92
C GLU A 440 25.37 -4.04 14.98
N GLU A 441 25.34 -5.37 15.07
CA GLU A 441 24.67 -6.15 16.10
C GLU A 441 25.77 -6.81 16.95
N TYR A 442 26.10 -6.22 18.11
CA TYR A 442 27.21 -6.62 18.96
C TYR A 442 26.75 -7.38 20.21
N GLN A 443 27.21 -8.60 20.37
CA GLN A 443 26.92 -9.45 21.54
C GLN A 443 27.83 -9.05 22.70
N VAL A 444 27.29 -8.33 23.69
CA VAL A 444 28.04 -7.88 24.88
C VAL A 444 28.19 -9.01 25.89
N SER A 445 27.21 -9.87 26.02
CA SER A 445 27.19 -11.06 26.87
C SER A 445 26.19 -12.08 26.30
N ASP A 446 26.13 -13.29 26.87
CA ASP A 446 25.17 -14.34 26.45
C ASP A 446 23.70 -13.86 26.47
N ARG A 447 23.41 -12.80 27.23
CA ARG A 447 22.03 -12.25 27.38
C ARG A 447 21.81 -10.88 26.79
N LEU A 448 22.89 -10.14 26.53
CA LEU A 448 22.78 -8.74 26.07
C LEU A 448 23.38 -8.55 24.68
N MET A 449 22.57 -8.15 23.74
CA MET A 449 22.99 -7.67 22.43
C MET A 449 22.63 -6.18 22.30
N LEU A 450 23.57 -5.40 21.81
CA LEU A 450 23.38 -4.00 21.45
C LEU A 450 23.41 -3.85 19.93
N GLN A 451 22.59 -2.96 19.41
CA GLN A 451 22.55 -2.60 17.99
C GLN A 451 22.82 -1.11 17.82
N GLY A 452 23.70 -0.80 16.88
CA GLY A 452 23.87 0.56 16.36
C GLY A 452 23.64 0.58 14.86
N GLU A 453 22.90 1.56 14.35
CA GLU A 453 22.60 1.69 12.93
C GLU A 453 22.65 3.16 12.49
N LEU A 454 23.21 3.39 11.31
CA LEU A 454 23.22 4.69 10.64
C LEU A 454 22.92 4.50 9.17
N GLN A 455 21.91 5.24 8.67
CA GLN A 455 21.64 5.41 7.25
C GLN A 455 21.93 6.86 6.85
N VAL A 456 22.59 7.05 5.73
CA VAL A 456 22.70 8.35 5.05
C VAL A 456 22.05 8.23 3.70
N VAL A 457 21.08 9.10 3.40
CA VAL A 457 20.32 9.05 2.15
C VAL A 457 20.24 10.41 1.50
N HIS A 458 20.51 10.43 0.20
CA HIS A 458 20.35 11.59 -0.68
C HIS A 458 19.21 11.35 -1.66
N HIS A 459 18.27 12.28 -1.70
CA HIS A 459 17.17 12.31 -2.66
C HIS A 459 17.31 13.54 -3.55
N ARG A 460 17.09 13.35 -4.84
CA ARG A 460 16.98 14.42 -5.81
C ARG A 460 15.68 14.29 -6.57
N TYR A 461 14.84 15.35 -6.54
CA TYR A 461 13.61 15.49 -7.30
C TYR A 461 13.77 16.55 -8.38
N GLY A 462 13.05 16.37 -9.50
CA GLY A 462 12.95 17.37 -10.55
C GLY A 462 11.74 17.18 -11.43
N ILE A 463 11.33 18.27 -12.05
CA ILE A 463 10.32 18.31 -13.13
C ILE A 463 10.97 18.98 -14.32
N GLU A 464 10.76 18.42 -15.51
CA GLU A 464 11.22 18.96 -16.79
C GLU A 464 10.16 18.82 -17.87
N GLN A 465 10.33 19.54 -19.00
CA GLN A 465 9.48 19.47 -20.20
C GLN A 465 7.98 19.69 -19.92
N GLU A 466 7.66 20.54 -18.95
CA GLU A 466 6.29 20.89 -18.67
C GLU A 466 5.65 21.67 -19.83
N LYS A 467 4.43 21.24 -20.22
CA LYS A 467 3.63 21.85 -21.27
C LYS A 467 2.22 22.15 -20.81
N ALA A 468 1.69 23.23 -21.37
CA ALA A 468 0.28 23.61 -21.36
C ALA A 468 -0.20 23.64 -22.81
N GLY A 469 -1.00 22.66 -23.20
CA GLY A 469 -1.34 22.48 -24.62
C GLY A 469 -0.07 22.28 -25.48
N ASN A 470 0.02 23.02 -26.57
CA ASN A 470 1.17 22.95 -27.49
C ASN A 470 2.37 23.82 -27.06
N THR A 471 2.30 24.51 -25.92
CA THR A 471 3.30 25.47 -25.48
C THR A 471 4.04 24.96 -24.25
N PHE A 472 5.37 25.07 -24.24
CA PHE A 472 6.12 24.84 -23.01
C PHE A 472 5.82 25.94 -21.99
N THR A 473 5.64 25.54 -20.73
CA THR A 473 5.46 26.49 -19.63
C THR A 473 6.80 27.08 -19.23
N SER A 474 6.78 28.33 -18.79
CA SER A 474 7.95 28.99 -18.24
C SER A 474 7.58 29.87 -17.05
N TYR A 475 8.47 29.94 -16.10
CA TYR A 475 8.30 30.69 -14.86
C TYR A 475 9.44 31.68 -14.69
N ARG A 476 9.14 32.87 -14.15
CA ARG A 476 10.17 33.81 -13.78
C ARG A 476 10.84 33.34 -12.48
N SER A 477 12.15 33.22 -12.46
CA SER A 477 12.88 32.93 -11.23
C SER A 477 13.12 34.20 -10.41
N SER A 478 13.55 34.05 -9.15
CA SER A 478 13.80 35.14 -8.21
C SER A 478 14.92 36.10 -8.68
N ASN A 479 15.84 35.64 -9.55
CA ASN A 479 16.85 36.47 -10.14
C ASN A 479 16.40 37.17 -11.46
N GLY A 480 15.13 37.01 -11.85
CA GLY A 480 14.53 37.61 -13.02
C GLY A 480 14.69 36.84 -14.32
N THR A 481 15.41 35.69 -14.34
CA THR A 481 15.52 34.82 -15.53
C THR A 481 14.28 33.96 -15.72
N MET A 482 13.96 33.63 -16.96
CA MET A 482 12.90 32.64 -17.27
C MET A 482 13.51 31.23 -17.20
N ILE A 483 12.81 30.31 -16.55
CA ILE A 483 13.17 28.88 -16.40
C ILE A 483 12.00 28.00 -16.81
N GLY A 484 12.27 26.73 -17.10
CA GLY A 484 11.35 25.85 -17.80
C GLY A 484 11.53 25.99 -19.31
N ASN A 485 10.46 26.25 -20.05
CA ASN A 485 10.47 26.36 -21.53
C ASN A 485 11.06 25.11 -22.23
N GLY A 486 10.68 23.92 -21.72
CA GLY A 486 11.18 22.64 -22.24
C GLY A 486 12.39 22.10 -21.49
N ASP A 487 13.06 22.91 -20.70
CA ASP A 487 14.17 22.50 -19.82
C ASP A 487 13.65 22.11 -18.42
N GLN A 488 14.59 21.90 -17.51
CA GLN A 488 14.30 21.59 -16.10
C GLN A 488 13.66 22.81 -15.40
N LEU A 489 12.49 22.61 -14.79
CA LEU A 489 11.83 23.63 -14.00
C LEU A 489 12.51 23.81 -12.64
N PHE A 490 12.70 22.69 -11.91
CA PHE A 490 13.45 22.69 -10.65
C PHE A 490 14.18 21.36 -10.42
N SER A 491 15.15 21.40 -9.50
CA SER A 491 15.84 20.23 -8.97
C SER A 491 16.13 20.45 -7.49
N ILE A 492 15.40 19.75 -6.63
CA ILE A 492 15.55 19.84 -5.18
C ILE A 492 16.31 18.63 -4.66
N ASN A 493 17.21 18.88 -3.72
CA ASN A 493 18.03 17.88 -3.09
C ASN A 493 17.74 17.84 -1.58
N TYR A 494 17.61 16.61 -1.05
CA TYR A 494 17.51 16.36 0.37
C TYR A 494 18.62 15.40 0.79
N LEU A 495 19.26 15.67 1.93
CA LEU A 495 20.26 14.79 2.52
C LEU A 495 19.89 14.55 3.98
N PHE A 496 19.68 13.29 4.34
CA PHE A 496 19.30 12.90 5.70
C PHE A 496 20.30 11.92 6.29
N ALA A 497 20.45 11.99 7.62
CA ALA A 497 21.14 11.01 8.43
C ALA A 497 20.15 10.45 9.46
N ASN A 498 19.91 9.15 9.41
CA ASN A 498 18.95 8.44 10.21
C ASN A 498 19.67 7.48 11.17
N PRO A 499 20.04 7.91 12.41
CA PRO A 499 20.67 7.06 13.39
C PRO A 499 19.63 6.24 14.17
N ARG A 500 20.05 5.07 14.62
CA ARG A 500 19.29 4.20 15.52
C ARG A 500 20.19 3.48 16.47
N ILE A 501 19.74 3.31 17.71
CA ILE A 501 20.33 2.40 18.69
C ILE A 501 19.25 1.47 19.22
N GLY A 502 19.65 0.26 19.57
CA GLY A 502 18.74 -0.75 20.10
C GLY A 502 19.42 -1.67 21.08
N MET A 503 18.61 -2.32 21.90
CA MET A 503 19.01 -3.29 22.89
C MET A 503 18.07 -4.49 22.85
N HIS A 504 18.64 -5.68 22.88
CA HIS A 504 17.93 -6.93 23.14
C HIS A 504 18.53 -7.57 24.38
N TYR A 505 17.69 -7.84 25.40
CA TYR A 505 18.09 -8.48 26.63
C TYR A 505 17.27 -9.74 26.90
N ALA A 506 17.89 -10.91 26.83
CA ALA A 506 17.27 -12.19 27.17
C ALA A 506 17.21 -12.35 28.70
N LEU A 507 16.01 -12.29 29.27
CA LEU A 507 15.76 -12.58 30.69
C LEU A 507 16.02 -14.07 30.98
N ASN A 508 15.54 -14.90 30.05
CA ASN A 508 15.74 -16.36 30.00
C ASN A 508 15.52 -16.85 28.57
N ASP A 509 15.49 -18.16 28.34
CA ASP A 509 15.32 -18.76 27.01
C ASP A 509 13.96 -18.49 26.34
N LYS A 510 12.98 -17.99 27.09
CA LYS A 510 11.62 -17.75 26.62
C LYS A 510 11.24 -16.27 26.64
N GLU A 511 11.91 -15.47 27.44
CA GLU A 511 11.53 -14.08 27.70
C GLU A 511 12.63 -13.10 27.34
N ARG A 512 12.26 -12.03 26.68
CA ARG A 512 13.17 -10.98 26.26
C ARG A 512 12.57 -9.59 26.43
N ILE A 513 13.43 -8.63 26.66
CA ILE A 513 13.15 -7.19 26.62
C ILE A 513 13.87 -6.62 25.41
N ILE A 514 13.17 -5.79 24.65
CA ILE A 514 13.75 -4.99 23.58
C ILE A 514 13.53 -3.51 23.88
N ALA A 515 14.51 -2.70 23.53
CA ALA A 515 14.38 -1.25 23.56
C ALA A 515 15.05 -0.64 22.34
N SER A 516 14.48 0.41 21.78
CA SER A 516 15.09 1.13 20.67
C SER A 516 14.77 2.61 20.70
N LEU A 517 15.74 3.39 20.23
CA LEU A 517 15.61 4.83 20.00
C LEU A 517 16.10 5.13 18.59
N ALA A 518 15.30 5.82 17.80
CA ALA A 518 15.59 6.16 16.42
C ALA A 518 15.23 7.61 16.13
N TYR A 519 16.03 8.26 15.29
CA TYR A 519 15.70 9.52 14.63
C TYR A 519 15.62 9.26 13.13
N THR A 520 14.52 9.69 12.50
CA THR A 520 14.25 9.42 11.09
C THR A 520 13.72 10.68 10.43
N SER A 521 14.20 10.99 9.24
CA SER A 521 13.73 12.12 8.43
C SER A 521 13.26 11.64 7.06
N ARG A 522 12.29 12.36 6.49
CA ARG A 522 11.69 12.05 5.21
C ARG A 522 11.36 13.31 4.43
N GLU A 523 11.57 13.26 3.13
CA GLU A 523 11.25 14.31 2.17
C GLU A 523 9.74 14.41 1.90
N PRO A 524 9.23 15.60 1.49
CA PRO A 524 7.88 15.74 0.94
C PRO A 524 7.71 14.96 -0.37
N ARG A 525 6.47 14.64 -0.72
CA ARG A 525 6.14 14.08 -2.05
C ARG A 525 6.37 15.13 -3.14
N MET A 526 6.61 14.71 -4.39
CA MET A 526 6.71 15.65 -5.53
C MET A 526 5.46 16.53 -5.65
N ARG A 527 4.27 15.95 -5.44
CA ARG A 527 3.00 16.68 -5.44
C ARG A 527 2.92 17.79 -4.37
N ASN A 528 3.60 17.63 -3.23
CA ASN A 528 3.71 18.68 -2.21
C ASN A 528 4.63 19.84 -2.64
N LEU A 529 5.46 19.65 -3.65
CA LEU A 529 6.28 20.70 -4.25
C LEU A 529 5.55 21.35 -5.43
N TYR A 530 4.96 20.56 -6.29
CA TYR A 530 4.15 21.01 -7.40
C TYR A 530 3.25 19.88 -7.94
N ALA A 531 1.94 20.10 -7.90
CA ALA A 531 0.94 19.23 -8.50
C ALA A 531 0.79 19.56 -9.99
N ALA A 532 1.79 19.24 -10.81
CA ALA A 532 1.86 19.66 -12.22
C ALA A 532 0.75 19.04 -13.07
N SER A 533 0.22 17.86 -12.72
CA SER A 533 -0.98 17.27 -13.34
C SER A 533 -2.23 18.13 -13.16
N ASP A 534 -2.29 18.97 -12.14
CA ASP A 534 -3.42 19.82 -11.78
C ASP A 534 -3.22 21.28 -12.24
N SER A 535 -2.14 21.55 -12.98
CA SER A 535 -1.78 22.91 -13.43
C SER A 535 -2.82 23.53 -14.37
N TYR A 536 -3.62 22.72 -15.08
CA TYR A 536 -4.65 23.20 -16.00
C TYR A 536 -5.87 23.80 -15.28
N PHE A 537 -6.02 23.58 -13.97
CA PHE A 537 -7.02 24.28 -13.14
C PHE A 537 -6.40 25.01 -11.94
N GLY A 538 -5.20 25.49 -12.11
CA GLY A 538 -4.63 26.52 -11.25
C GLY A 538 -3.61 26.06 -10.22
N ALA A 539 -3.19 24.79 -10.21
CA ALA A 539 -2.09 24.38 -9.33
C ALA A 539 -0.80 25.08 -9.75
N MET A 540 -0.12 25.64 -8.77
CA MET A 540 1.11 26.40 -8.94
C MET A 540 2.25 25.77 -8.13
N PRO A 541 3.53 25.96 -8.52
CA PRO A 541 4.67 25.53 -7.73
C PRO A 541 4.64 26.10 -6.31
N LEU A 542 4.84 25.25 -5.29
CA LEU A 542 4.83 25.60 -3.87
C LEU A 542 6.25 25.94 -3.41
N PHE A 543 6.77 27.03 -3.92
CA PHE A 543 8.09 27.58 -3.61
C PHE A 543 7.98 29.03 -3.14
N GLU A 544 9.02 29.55 -2.45
CA GLU A 544 9.05 30.94 -2.03
C GLU A 544 8.84 31.86 -3.23
N GLN A 545 7.93 32.81 -3.08
CA GLN A 545 7.48 33.71 -4.14
C GLN A 545 7.97 35.13 -3.89
N ILE A 546 8.30 35.82 -4.95
CA ILE A 546 8.54 37.25 -4.95
C ILE A 546 7.29 37.90 -5.49
N ALA A 547 6.61 38.68 -4.64
CA ALA A 547 5.46 39.47 -5.04
C ALA A 547 5.83 40.96 -5.14
N ILE A 548 5.39 41.62 -6.20
CA ILE A 548 5.47 43.07 -6.37
C ILE A 548 4.08 43.56 -6.73
N ASN A 549 3.55 44.50 -5.92
CA ASN A 549 2.19 45.05 -6.08
C ASN A 549 1.11 43.94 -6.14
N ASP A 550 1.12 43.04 -5.19
CA ASP A 550 0.20 41.90 -5.06
C ASP A 550 0.20 40.90 -6.25
N SER A 551 1.15 41.03 -7.16
CA SER A 551 1.35 40.09 -8.27
C SER A 551 2.59 39.23 -8.05
N ILE A 552 2.49 37.93 -8.29
CA ILE A 552 3.63 37.00 -8.24
C ILE A 552 4.58 37.35 -9.39
N ASN A 553 5.79 37.79 -9.07
CA ASN A 553 6.80 38.21 -10.07
C ASN A 553 7.90 37.18 -10.30
N GLY A 554 7.96 36.11 -9.46
CA GLY A 554 8.95 35.06 -9.61
C GLY A 554 8.96 34.09 -8.45
N TYR A 555 9.71 33.00 -8.62
CA TYR A 555 9.88 31.92 -7.65
C TYR A 555 11.35 31.72 -7.29
N ASP A 556 11.62 31.42 -6.03
CA ASP A 556 12.91 30.85 -5.62
C ASP A 556 12.77 29.32 -5.55
N PHE A 557 13.04 28.64 -6.66
CA PHE A 557 12.94 27.19 -6.77
C PHE A 557 13.99 26.42 -5.95
N SER A 558 14.83 27.11 -5.18
CA SER A 558 15.69 26.47 -4.17
C SER A 558 15.02 26.37 -2.80
N LYS A 559 13.88 27.04 -2.60
CA LYS A 559 13.19 27.16 -1.32
C LYS A 559 11.73 26.66 -1.39
N PRO A 560 11.49 25.35 -1.27
CA PRO A 560 10.14 24.82 -1.17
C PRO A 560 9.46 25.33 0.09
N LEU A 561 8.16 25.61 0.00
CA LEU A 561 7.32 26.00 1.15
C LEU A 561 7.03 24.82 2.08
N VAL A 562 6.99 23.62 1.53
CA VAL A 562 6.77 22.40 2.32
C VAL A 562 8.11 21.85 2.80
N LYS A 563 8.19 21.55 4.10
CA LYS A 563 9.39 21.06 4.76
C LYS A 563 9.42 19.53 4.83
N PRO A 564 10.61 18.91 4.88
CA PRO A 564 10.75 17.52 5.29
C PRO A 564 10.21 17.29 6.70
N GLU A 565 9.58 16.16 6.92
CA GLU A 565 9.18 15.71 8.25
C GLU A 565 10.31 14.95 8.94
N SER A 566 10.36 14.98 10.27
CA SER A 566 11.27 14.16 11.06
C SER A 566 10.60 13.64 12.31
N MET A 567 11.09 12.50 12.82
CA MET A 567 10.50 11.76 13.93
C MET A 567 11.59 11.28 14.89
N LEU A 568 11.37 11.49 16.20
CA LEU A 568 12.06 10.79 17.27
C LEU A 568 11.14 9.66 17.77
N ASN A 569 11.58 8.41 17.67
CA ASN A 569 10.82 7.22 18.06
C ASN A 569 11.51 6.46 19.18
N LEU A 570 10.81 6.22 20.29
CA LEU A 570 11.21 5.38 21.40
C LEU A 570 10.28 4.18 21.50
N GLU A 571 10.82 2.97 21.58
CA GLU A 571 10.04 1.76 21.83
C GLU A 571 10.64 0.93 22.97
N LEU A 572 9.76 0.32 23.76
CA LEU A 572 10.10 -0.63 24.82
C LEU A 572 9.14 -1.80 24.75
N GLY A 573 9.66 -3.02 24.58
CA GLY A 573 8.87 -4.23 24.47
C GLY A 573 9.34 -5.34 25.43
N TRP A 574 8.37 -6.12 25.92
CA TRP A 574 8.58 -7.41 26.56
C TRP A 574 7.90 -8.48 25.74
N HIS A 575 8.59 -9.59 25.48
CA HIS A 575 8.06 -10.70 24.68
C HIS A 575 8.34 -12.02 25.37
N HIS A 576 7.36 -12.90 25.35
CA HIS A 576 7.44 -14.30 25.75
C HIS A 576 7.20 -15.19 24.55
N THR A 577 8.04 -16.19 24.34
CA THR A 577 7.90 -17.16 23.24
C THR A 577 8.18 -18.55 23.73
N SER A 578 7.25 -19.49 23.51
CA SER A 578 7.42 -20.92 23.71
C SER A 578 6.80 -21.69 22.55
N GLU A 579 6.87 -23.01 22.60
CA GLU A 579 6.31 -23.88 21.55
C GLU A 579 4.81 -23.67 21.33
N PHE A 580 4.04 -23.43 22.41
CA PHE A 580 2.57 -23.37 22.37
C PHE A 580 2.01 -22.00 22.71
N GLU A 581 2.85 -21.01 23.01
CA GLU A 581 2.35 -19.67 23.34
C GLU A 581 3.37 -18.59 23.02
N ARG A 582 2.85 -17.43 22.60
CA ARG A 582 3.58 -16.20 22.37
C ARG A 582 2.78 -15.05 22.94
N PHE A 583 3.43 -14.14 23.66
CA PHE A 583 2.85 -12.92 24.19
C PHE A 583 3.82 -11.78 24.02
N GLY A 584 3.32 -10.61 23.69
CA GLY A 584 4.12 -9.40 23.58
C GLY A 584 3.37 -8.19 24.11
N ILE A 585 4.11 -7.30 24.75
CA ILE A 585 3.65 -5.96 25.15
C ILE A 585 4.70 -4.99 24.65
N THR A 586 4.29 -3.99 23.86
CA THR A 586 5.16 -2.93 23.36
C THR A 586 4.55 -1.58 23.64
N GLY A 587 5.29 -0.70 24.33
CA GLY A 587 4.99 0.71 24.44
C GLY A 587 5.82 1.48 23.42
N TYR A 588 5.22 2.52 22.79
CA TYR A 588 5.91 3.40 21.86
C TYR A 588 5.58 4.87 22.15
N ALA A 589 6.53 5.74 21.83
CA ALA A 589 6.36 7.19 21.82
C ALA A 589 7.08 7.78 20.61
N MET A 590 6.33 8.47 19.77
CA MET A 590 6.81 9.10 18.55
C MET A 590 6.51 10.59 18.63
N GLU A 591 7.55 11.40 18.55
CA GLU A 591 7.46 12.86 18.49
C GLU A 591 7.86 13.30 17.09
N PHE A 592 6.93 13.91 16.36
CA PHE A 592 7.18 14.43 15.02
C PHE A 592 7.44 15.93 15.05
N PHE A 593 8.30 16.34 14.13
CA PHE A 593 8.59 17.73 13.81
C PHE A 593 8.30 17.95 12.33
N ASP A 594 7.55 19.00 12.03
CA ASP A 594 7.05 19.34 10.69
C ASP A 594 6.31 18.14 10.02
N GLU A 595 5.52 17.38 10.77
CA GLU A 595 4.77 16.24 10.23
C GLU A 595 3.87 16.66 9.08
N LEU A 596 3.87 15.91 7.99
CA LEU A 596 2.98 16.10 6.86
C LEU A 596 1.59 15.51 7.19
N VAL A 597 0.74 16.26 7.84
CA VAL A 597 -0.64 15.85 8.17
C VAL A 597 -1.63 16.30 7.12
N LYS A 598 -2.80 15.67 7.09
CA LYS A 598 -3.92 16.09 6.23
C LYS A 598 -4.33 17.52 6.59
N SER A 599 -4.32 18.42 5.62
CA SER A 599 -4.69 19.84 5.85
C SER A 599 -6.19 20.07 6.02
N GLY A 600 -7.01 19.01 5.93
CA GLY A 600 -8.46 19.10 5.88
C GLY A 600 -9.01 19.46 4.50
N ARG A 601 -8.14 19.58 3.50
CA ARG A 601 -8.49 19.83 2.09
C ARG A 601 -8.32 18.56 1.28
N LEU A 602 -9.18 18.39 0.28
CA LEU A 602 -9.08 17.34 -0.73
C LEU A 602 -8.69 17.96 -2.08
N ASP A 603 -7.92 17.24 -2.86
CA ASP A 603 -7.71 17.58 -4.25
C ASP A 603 -8.92 17.17 -5.13
N ILE A 604 -8.83 17.38 -6.42
CA ILE A 604 -9.91 17.04 -7.36
C ILE A 604 -10.21 15.54 -7.44
N PHE A 605 -9.28 14.71 -7.02
CA PHE A 605 -9.44 13.26 -6.98
C PHE A 605 -9.89 12.75 -5.60
N GLY A 606 -10.25 13.66 -4.67
CA GLY A 606 -10.62 13.30 -3.29
C GLY A 606 -9.43 12.86 -2.42
N ALA A 607 -8.18 13.01 -2.89
CA ALA A 607 -7.01 12.71 -2.07
C ALA A 607 -6.67 13.89 -1.14
N PRO A 608 -6.23 13.60 0.11
CA PRO A 608 -5.93 14.68 1.05
C PRO A 608 -4.71 15.49 0.60
N ILE A 609 -4.83 16.81 0.75
CA ILE A 609 -3.72 17.74 0.61
C ILE A 609 -3.02 17.81 1.97
N ASP A 610 -1.70 17.57 1.98
CA ASP A 610 -0.91 17.62 3.20
C ASP A 610 -0.41 19.04 3.49
N GLY A 611 -0.22 19.33 4.77
CA GLY A 611 0.48 20.50 5.29
C GLY A 611 1.37 20.11 6.45
N ASN A 612 2.45 20.88 6.71
CA ASN A 612 3.30 20.64 7.86
C ASN A 612 2.62 21.07 9.16
N ALA A 613 2.46 20.12 10.09
CA ALA A 613 2.21 20.42 11.50
C ALA A 613 3.58 20.58 12.20
N PRO A 614 3.91 21.74 12.77
CA PRO A 614 5.20 21.96 13.41
C PRO A 614 5.55 20.91 14.44
N ARG A 615 4.54 20.40 15.18
CA ARG A 615 4.75 19.35 16.17
C ARG A 615 3.51 18.50 16.41
N THR A 616 3.68 17.16 16.37
CA THR A 616 2.65 16.18 16.72
C THR A 616 3.23 15.09 17.60
N ARG A 617 2.35 14.36 18.29
CA ARG A 617 2.74 13.31 19.24
C ARG A 617 1.85 12.09 19.10
N HIS A 618 2.49 10.91 19.03
CA HIS A 618 1.85 9.62 18.97
C HIS A 618 2.42 8.71 20.06
N ILE A 619 1.58 8.30 21.00
CA ILE A 619 1.96 7.41 22.11
C ILE A 619 0.99 6.26 22.12
N GLY A 620 1.47 5.04 22.36
CA GLY A 620 0.57 3.91 22.45
C GLY A 620 1.17 2.68 23.07
N ILE A 621 0.27 1.70 23.30
CA ILE A 621 0.59 0.37 23.80
C ILE A 621 -0.02 -0.65 22.85
N GLU A 622 0.77 -1.63 22.48
CA GLU A 622 0.40 -2.78 21.66
C GLU A 622 0.52 -4.06 22.48
N LEU A 623 -0.54 -4.85 22.48
CA LEU A 623 -0.57 -6.18 23.07
C LEU A 623 -0.76 -7.19 21.94
N GLU A 624 -0.03 -8.29 21.96
CA GLU A 624 -0.25 -9.41 21.04
C GLU A 624 -0.13 -10.72 21.77
N GLY A 625 -0.90 -11.71 21.37
CA GLY A 625 -0.87 -13.03 21.98
C GLY A 625 -1.35 -14.11 21.02
N TRP A 626 -0.72 -15.26 21.13
CA TRP A 626 -1.14 -16.51 20.50
C TRP A 626 -0.89 -17.66 21.46
N LYS A 627 -1.89 -18.56 21.54
CA LYS A 627 -1.78 -19.80 22.33
C LYS A 627 -2.45 -20.95 21.62
N SER A 628 -1.74 -22.05 21.54
CA SER A 628 -2.25 -23.35 21.06
C SER A 628 -2.51 -24.27 22.25
N PHE A 629 -3.68 -24.87 22.25
CA PHE A 629 -4.12 -25.89 23.22
C PHE A 629 -4.18 -27.23 22.50
N PRO A 630 -3.11 -28.04 22.52
CA PRO A 630 -3.13 -29.38 21.93
C PRO A 630 -4.20 -30.26 22.60
N ILE A 631 -4.98 -30.94 21.78
CA ILE A 631 -6.00 -31.92 22.16
C ILE A 631 -5.52 -33.29 21.65
N HIS A 632 -6.11 -34.35 22.14
CA HIS A 632 -5.80 -35.70 21.73
C HIS A 632 -5.85 -35.91 20.20
N ASN A 633 -4.95 -36.75 19.64
CA ASN A 633 -4.86 -37.11 18.21
C ASN A 633 -4.45 -35.98 17.24
N GLY A 634 -3.59 -35.08 17.65
CA GLY A 634 -3.09 -34.01 16.79
C GLY A 634 -4.08 -32.87 16.49
N ASN A 635 -5.20 -32.83 17.23
CA ASN A 635 -6.13 -31.72 17.20
C ASN A 635 -5.61 -30.58 18.09
N ALA A 636 -5.93 -29.34 17.77
CA ALA A 636 -5.61 -28.19 18.59
C ALA A 636 -6.70 -27.12 18.52
N ILE A 637 -6.89 -26.41 19.62
CA ILE A 637 -7.58 -25.12 19.63
C ILE A 637 -6.53 -24.04 19.69
N GLU A 638 -6.62 -23.06 18.80
CA GLU A 638 -5.72 -21.91 18.74
C GLU A 638 -6.50 -20.64 19.07
N VAL A 639 -5.94 -19.81 19.95
CA VAL A 639 -6.46 -18.48 20.26
C VAL A 639 -5.35 -17.49 19.94
N ALA A 640 -5.65 -16.49 19.11
CA ALA A 640 -4.75 -15.39 18.80
C ALA A 640 -5.49 -14.07 18.94
N GLY A 641 -4.77 -13.02 19.29
CA GLY A 641 -5.35 -11.70 19.35
C GLY A 641 -4.31 -10.62 19.49
N ASN A 642 -4.72 -9.42 19.15
CA ASN A 642 -3.93 -8.22 19.36
C ASN A 642 -4.84 -7.07 19.78
N LEU A 643 -4.24 -6.09 20.44
CA LEU A 643 -4.90 -4.88 20.91
C LEU A 643 -3.92 -3.71 20.81
N THR A 644 -4.39 -2.60 20.28
CA THR A 644 -3.64 -1.35 20.21
C THR A 644 -4.47 -0.25 20.87
N MET A 645 -3.85 0.48 21.76
CA MET A 645 -4.38 1.72 22.34
C MET A 645 -3.41 2.84 22.01
N GLY A 646 -3.89 3.92 21.40
CA GLY A 646 -3.10 5.05 20.95
C GLY A 646 -3.64 6.38 21.47
N TYR A 647 -2.74 7.35 21.58
CA TYR A 647 -3.05 8.76 21.86
C TYR A 647 -2.27 9.60 20.84
N ASN A 648 -3.00 10.16 19.86
CA ASN A 648 -2.42 10.79 18.67
C ASN A 648 -2.96 12.23 18.60
N ARG A 649 -2.10 13.23 18.84
CA ARG A 649 -2.52 14.63 19.03
C ARG A 649 -1.59 15.62 18.34
N ILE A 650 -2.20 16.67 17.82
CA ILE A 650 -1.50 17.87 17.38
C ILE A 650 -1.00 18.59 18.62
N VAL A 651 0.30 18.88 18.69
CA VAL A 651 0.92 19.63 19.79
C VAL A 651 1.02 21.10 19.41
N ASP A 652 1.36 21.38 18.14
CA ASP A 652 1.48 22.74 17.62
C ASP A 652 1.10 22.75 16.13
N MET A 653 0.00 23.43 15.80
CA MET A 653 -0.45 23.68 14.43
C MET A 653 -1.54 24.74 14.41
N ASN A 654 -1.49 25.60 13.41
CA ASN A 654 -2.57 26.54 13.11
C ASN A 654 -3.17 26.24 11.73
N TYR A 655 -4.48 26.34 11.65
CA TYR A 655 -5.20 26.47 10.38
C TYR A 655 -5.34 27.95 10.05
N PHE A 656 -5.05 28.34 8.82
CA PHE A 656 -5.20 29.71 8.35
C PHE A 656 -6.43 29.82 7.46
N THR A 657 -7.37 30.69 7.84
CA THR A 657 -8.57 31.00 7.04
C THR A 657 -8.19 31.71 5.76
N GLY A 658 -9.12 31.81 4.82
CA GLY A 658 -8.93 32.61 3.60
C GLY A 658 -8.68 34.09 3.84
N ASN A 659 -9.04 34.61 5.02
CA ASN A 659 -8.76 36.00 5.44
C ASN A 659 -7.40 36.15 6.12
N GLY A 660 -6.68 35.03 6.38
CA GLY A 660 -5.39 35.03 7.06
C GLY A 660 -5.45 34.94 8.59
N ASP A 661 -6.64 34.75 9.17
CA ASP A 661 -6.79 34.55 10.61
C ASP A 661 -6.31 33.15 10.99
N ALA A 662 -5.68 33.00 12.17
CA ALA A 662 -5.11 31.74 12.63
C ALA A 662 -6.01 31.06 13.66
N ILE A 663 -6.48 29.86 13.37
CA ILE A 663 -7.24 29.01 14.28
C ILE A 663 -6.29 27.92 14.80
N SER A 664 -6.09 27.87 16.11
CA SER A 664 -5.21 26.86 16.74
C SER A 664 -5.88 25.51 16.75
N LEU A 665 -5.16 24.47 16.25
CA LEU A 665 -5.56 23.07 16.31
C LEU A 665 -4.86 22.30 17.43
N ASN A 666 -4.22 22.99 18.37
CA ASN A 666 -3.47 22.38 19.47
C ASN A 666 -4.38 21.53 20.37
N GLY A 667 -4.01 20.28 20.58
CA GLY A 667 -4.78 19.32 21.36
C GLY A 667 -5.74 18.47 20.54
N ASN A 668 -6.01 18.82 19.28
CA ASN A 668 -6.93 18.08 18.41
C ASN A 668 -6.35 16.71 18.02
N SER A 669 -7.26 15.78 17.75
CA SER A 669 -6.95 14.46 17.21
C SER A 669 -6.42 14.57 15.77
N ILE A 670 -5.47 13.70 15.41
CA ILE A 670 -4.99 13.63 14.04
C ILE A 670 -5.92 12.72 13.23
N ALA A 671 -6.27 13.15 12.03
CA ALA A 671 -7.17 12.42 11.13
C ALA A 671 -6.65 11.02 10.77
N GLY A 672 -7.53 10.02 10.81
CA GLY A 672 -7.20 8.65 10.43
C GLY A 672 -6.56 7.80 11.53
N PHE A 673 -6.52 8.27 12.78
CA PHE A 673 -5.90 7.58 13.91
C PHE A 673 -6.94 7.09 14.93
N PRO A 674 -7.41 5.81 14.85
CA PRO A 674 -8.24 5.23 15.89
C PRO A 674 -7.48 5.15 17.23
N ASP A 675 -8.09 5.58 18.33
CA ASP A 675 -7.48 5.46 19.67
C ASP A 675 -7.47 4.01 20.19
N PHE A 676 -8.29 3.12 19.58
CA PHE A 676 -8.42 1.73 19.95
C PHE A 676 -8.63 0.82 18.73
N MET A 677 -7.85 -0.25 18.64
CA MET A 677 -8.00 -1.29 17.62
C MET A 677 -7.77 -2.66 18.25
N GLY A 678 -8.50 -3.67 17.81
CA GLY A 678 -8.30 -5.02 18.29
C GLY A 678 -8.74 -6.09 17.30
N MET A 679 -8.06 -7.21 17.34
CA MET A 679 -8.41 -8.42 16.59
C MET A 679 -8.33 -9.63 17.50
N MET A 680 -9.26 -10.57 17.32
CA MET A 680 -9.27 -11.87 17.99
C MET A 680 -9.60 -12.98 16.98
N ARG A 681 -8.88 -14.09 17.08
CA ARG A 681 -9.15 -15.31 16.31
C ARG A 681 -9.22 -16.50 17.26
N ILE A 682 -10.27 -17.30 17.13
CA ILE A 682 -10.40 -18.62 17.77
C ILE A 682 -10.51 -19.64 16.65
N GLY A 683 -9.62 -20.62 16.65
CA GLY A 683 -9.55 -21.66 15.64
C GLY A 683 -9.54 -23.07 16.25
N TYR A 684 -10.13 -24.02 15.55
CA TYR A 684 -9.95 -25.45 15.73
C TYR A 684 -9.23 -25.99 14.49
N ARG A 685 -8.25 -26.85 14.70
CA ARG A 685 -7.49 -27.49 13.62
C ARG A 685 -7.20 -28.96 13.94
N ASN A 686 -7.37 -29.78 12.92
CA ASN A 686 -6.82 -31.12 12.86
C ASN A 686 -6.03 -31.31 11.57
N GLN A 687 -5.66 -32.56 11.24
CA GLN A 687 -4.83 -32.87 10.06
C GLN A 687 -5.48 -32.47 8.73
N THR A 688 -6.81 -32.48 8.65
CA THR A 688 -7.55 -32.27 7.41
C THR A 688 -8.51 -31.08 7.46
N THR A 689 -8.92 -30.64 8.64
CA THR A 689 -9.98 -29.63 8.80
C THR A 689 -9.48 -28.47 9.65
N GLY A 690 -9.71 -27.27 9.20
CA GLY A 690 -9.56 -26.02 9.94
C GLY A 690 -10.88 -25.27 10.03
N ILE A 691 -11.20 -24.74 11.21
CA ILE A 691 -12.34 -23.85 11.43
C ILE A 691 -11.83 -22.66 12.24
N SER A 692 -12.06 -21.43 11.80
CA SER A 692 -11.70 -20.25 12.57
C SER A 692 -12.76 -19.18 12.53
N LEU A 693 -13.03 -18.58 13.69
CA LEU A 693 -13.84 -17.39 13.86
C LEU A 693 -12.91 -16.21 14.15
N ASN A 694 -13.03 -15.14 13.38
CA ASN A 694 -12.24 -13.92 13.51
C ASN A 694 -13.18 -12.77 13.92
N MET A 695 -12.71 -11.93 14.82
CA MET A 695 -13.34 -10.65 15.21
C MET A 695 -12.34 -9.54 14.99
N ARG A 696 -12.79 -8.41 14.42
CA ARG A 696 -12.02 -7.18 14.33
C ARG A 696 -12.85 -6.02 14.82
N HIS A 697 -12.27 -5.23 15.71
CA HIS A 697 -12.84 -3.99 16.23
C HIS A 697 -11.93 -2.79 15.91
N ILE A 698 -12.51 -1.73 15.36
CA ILE A 698 -11.86 -0.45 15.16
C ILE A 698 -12.67 0.59 15.91
N GLY A 699 -12.01 1.33 16.80
CA GLY A 699 -12.60 2.45 17.54
C GLY A 699 -12.96 3.61 16.62
N SER A 700 -13.71 4.56 17.12
CA SER A 700 -14.01 5.79 16.37
C SER A 700 -12.77 6.64 16.16
N PHE A 701 -12.73 7.39 15.05
CA PHE A 701 -11.65 8.33 14.72
C PHE A 701 -12.15 9.46 13.83
N ARG A 702 -11.35 10.51 13.66
CA ARG A 702 -11.69 11.69 12.88
C ARG A 702 -11.25 11.54 11.42
N SER A 703 -12.03 12.13 10.50
CA SER A 703 -11.69 12.20 9.07
C SER A 703 -10.86 13.43 8.70
N ASP A 704 -10.76 14.41 9.63
CA ASP A 704 -9.97 15.63 9.53
C ASP A 704 -9.34 15.98 10.90
N ASN A 705 -8.61 17.11 10.97
CA ASN A 705 -7.92 17.55 12.19
C ASN A 705 -8.68 18.61 13.00
N PHE A 706 -9.95 18.87 12.67
CA PHE A 706 -10.71 19.96 13.31
C PHE A 706 -11.39 19.54 14.61
N ASP A 707 -11.54 18.25 14.87
CA ASP A 707 -12.27 17.72 16.03
C ASP A 707 -13.65 18.39 16.16
N ASP A 708 -13.98 18.86 17.35
CA ASP A 708 -15.26 19.54 17.63
C ASP A 708 -15.28 21.01 17.18
N ASP A 709 -14.15 21.58 16.78
CA ASP A 709 -14.10 22.92 16.17
C ASP A 709 -14.90 22.98 14.88
N LEU A 710 -15.01 21.87 14.15
CA LEU A 710 -15.84 21.75 12.94
C LEU A 710 -17.30 22.17 13.17
N ILE A 711 -17.83 22.00 14.37
CA ILE A 711 -19.23 22.32 14.70
C ILE A 711 -19.36 23.45 15.72
N ASN A 712 -18.30 23.81 16.43
CA ASN A 712 -18.34 24.80 17.52
C ASN A 712 -17.63 26.12 17.18
N ASN A 713 -16.70 26.14 16.21
CA ASN A 713 -15.94 27.31 15.84
C ASN A 713 -16.58 28.00 14.64
N GLN A 714 -17.28 29.11 14.87
CA GLN A 714 -18.03 29.83 13.82
C GLN A 714 -17.13 30.42 12.74
N GLU A 715 -15.91 30.80 13.05
CA GLU A 715 -14.95 31.33 12.09
C GLU A 715 -14.50 30.24 11.12
N LEU A 716 -14.14 29.05 11.62
CA LEU A 716 -13.84 27.87 10.81
C LEU A 716 -15.02 27.46 9.92
N ILE A 717 -16.24 27.42 10.49
CA ILE A 717 -17.46 27.08 9.74
C ILE A 717 -17.65 28.05 8.57
N THR A 718 -17.50 29.35 8.82
CA THR A 718 -17.67 30.39 7.80
C THR A 718 -16.61 30.25 6.69
N ASP A 719 -15.36 30.00 7.05
CA ASP A 719 -14.27 29.79 6.11
C ASP A 719 -14.52 28.56 5.22
N LEU A 720 -14.90 27.43 5.83
CA LEU A 720 -15.21 26.20 5.12
C LEU A 720 -16.42 26.32 4.19
N GLN A 721 -17.46 27.09 4.59
CA GLN A 721 -18.61 27.37 3.73
C GLN A 721 -18.23 28.12 2.45
N ASN A 722 -17.17 28.93 2.49
CA ASN A 722 -16.64 29.68 1.36
C ASN A 722 -15.52 28.92 0.60
N SER A 723 -15.10 27.75 1.10
CA SER A 723 -14.05 26.95 0.46
C SER A 723 -14.61 26.08 -0.65
N PHE A 724 -13.74 25.65 -1.59
CA PHE A 724 -14.09 24.73 -2.68
C PHE A 724 -14.68 23.40 -2.18
N ASN A 725 -14.16 22.86 -1.07
CA ASN A 725 -14.61 21.58 -0.51
C ASN A 725 -15.93 21.68 0.24
N GLY A 726 -16.35 22.91 0.58
CA GLY A 726 -17.59 23.19 1.32
C GLY A 726 -17.52 22.79 2.80
N TYR A 727 -18.49 23.20 3.56
CA TYR A 727 -18.67 22.85 4.97
C TYR A 727 -19.38 21.50 5.10
N TYR A 728 -19.03 20.72 6.12
CA TYR A 728 -19.70 19.49 6.53
C TYR A 728 -19.73 19.41 8.07
N ALA A 729 -20.82 18.88 8.63
CA ALA A 729 -21.09 18.96 10.06
C ALA A 729 -20.73 17.71 10.85
N ASP A 730 -20.10 16.72 10.23
CA ASP A 730 -19.72 15.46 10.89
C ASP A 730 -18.43 14.89 10.27
N ASN A 731 -17.40 14.77 11.10
CA ASN A 731 -16.07 14.25 10.73
C ASN A 731 -15.71 12.96 11.49
N VAL A 732 -16.67 12.27 12.11
CA VAL A 732 -16.41 11.07 12.90
C VAL A 732 -16.66 9.82 12.07
N VAL A 733 -15.66 8.95 11.96
CA VAL A 733 -15.87 7.55 11.58
C VAL A 733 -16.29 6.78 12.83
N ASP A 734 -17.50 6.23 12.81
CA ASP A 734 -18.04 5.51 13.96
C ASP A 734 -17.31 4.20 14.21
N ALA A 735 -17.15 3.82 15.48
CA ALA A 735 -16.57 2.54 15.84
C ALA A 735 -17.36 1.37 15.26
N TYR A 736 -16.67 0.32 14.85
CA TYR A 736 -17.32 -0.88 14.29
C TYR A 736 -16.64 -2.17 14.70
N THR A 737 -17.45 -3.25 14.73
CA THR A 737 -16.97 -4.62 14.95
C THR A 737 -17.48 -5.52 13.84
N VAL A 738 -16.58 -6.26 13.21
CA VAL A 738 -16.89 -7.22 12.15
C VAL A 738 -16.38 -8.60 12.51
N PHE A 739 -17.15 -9.62 12.13
CA PHE A 739 -16.82 -11.02 12.35
C PHE A 739 -16.64 -11.74 11.01
N GLY A 740 -15.74 -12.70 10.98
CA GLY A 740 -15.52 -13.58 9.84
C GLY A 740 -15.40 -15.03 10.26
N LEU A 741 -15.84 -15.94 9.39
CA LEU A 741 -15.73 -17.39 9.57
C LEU A 741 -14.95 -17.98 8.39
N VAL A 742 -13.99 -18.85 8.67
CA VAL A 742 -13.28 -19.65 7.67
C VAL A 742 -13.38 -21.11 8.05
N ILE A 743 -13.76 -21.94 7.08
CA ILE A 743 -13.77 -23.40 7.17
C ILE A 743 -12.97 -23.92 5.99
N ASP A 744 -11.97 -24.74 6.25
CA ASP A 744 -11.24 -25.45 5.22
C ASP A 744 -11.19 -26.95 5.51
N HIS A 745 -11.29 -27.77 4.46
CA HIS A 745 -11.22 -29.21 4.55
C HIS A 745 -10.41 -29.78 3.38
N SER A 746 -9.41 -30.60 3.69
CA SER A 746 -8.55 -31.26 2.71
C SER A 746 -8.87 -32.74 2.62
N ILE A 747 -9.18 -33.20 1.43
CA ILE A 747 -9.36 -34.61 1.08
C ILE A 747 -8.06 -35.08 0.43
N MET A 748 -7.38 -36.00 1.11
CA MET A 748 -6.09 -36.54 0.66
C MET A 748 -6.27 -37.82 -0.14
N SER A 749 -5.37 -38.08 -1.11
CA SER A 749 -5.33 -39.35 -1.86
C SER A 749 -6.63 -39.67 -2.60
N ILE A 750 -7.08 -38.75 -3.46
CA ILE A 750 -8.36 -38.91 -4.19
C ILE A 750 -8.27 -40.05 -5.24
N GLY A 751 -7.06 -40.33 -5.73
CA GLY A 751 -6.77 -41.38 -6.72
C GLY A 751 -6.34 -40.84 -8.09
N GLY A 752 -5.64 -41.66 -8.87
CA GLY A 752 -5.01 -41.26 -10.11
C GLY A 752 -3.90 -40.22 -9.87
N PRO A 753 -3.77 -39.21 -10.74
CA PRO A 753 -2.77 -38.16 -10.56
C PRO A 753 -3.17 -37.10 -9.50
N MET A 754 -4.40 -37.17 -8.95
CA MET A 754 -4.89 -36.21 -7.98
C MET A 754 -4.39 -36.53 -6.56
N GLN A 755 -3.54 -35.71 -6.00
CA GLN A 755 -2.96 -35.88 -4.68
C GLN A 755 -3.88 -35.36 -3.58
N SER A 756 -4.45 -34.18 -3.77
CA SER A 756 -5.35 -33.58 -2.78
C SER A 756 -6.41 -32.67 -3.41
N LEU A 757 -7.54 -32.54 -2.74
CA LEU A 757 -8.57 -31.53 -3.01
C LEU A 757 -8.85 -30.79 -1.71
N ARG A 758 -8.61 -29.49 -1.69
CA ARG A 758 -8.94 -28.61 -0.57
C ARG A 758 -10.20 -27.82 -0.90
N LEU A 759 -11.19 -27.94 -0.05
CA LEU A 759 -12.44 -27.18 -0.11
C LEU A 759 -12.41 -26.08 0.95
N ARG A 760 -12.89 -24.89 0.60
CA ARG A 760 -12.93 -23.75 1.50
C ARG A 760 -14.28 -23.03 1.45
N LEU A 761 -14.75 -22.65 2.62
CA LEU A 761 -15.85 -21.71 2.83
C LEU A 761 -15.35 -20.55 3.67
N GLN A 762 -15.49 -19.33 3.18
CA GLN A 762 -15.20 -18.13 3.94
C GLN A 762 -16.41 -17.21 3.97
N VAL A 763 -16.78 -16.73 5.15
CA VAL A 763 -17.82 -15.72 5.34
C VAL A 763 -17.17 -14.48 5.94
N GLN A 764 -17.18 -13.39 5.20
CA GLN A 764 -16.69 -12.09 5.65
C GLN A 764 -17.85 -11.22 6.08
N ASN A 765 -17.67 -10.42 7.14
CA ASN A 765 -18.72 -9.63 7.78
C ASN A 765 -19.97 -10.50 8.08
N LEU A 766 -19.78 -11.53 8.90
CA LEU A 766 -20.77 -12.58 9.19
C LEU A 766 -22.14 -12.03 9.61
N PHE A 767 -22.17 -10.94 10.36
CA PHE A 767 -23.41 -10.33 10.88
C PHE A 767 -23.92 -9.17 10.01
N ASP A 768 -23.26 -8.91 8.86
CA ASP A 768 -23.61 -7.86 7.90
C ASP A 768 -23.68 -6.46 8.53
N THR A 769 -22.72 -6.15 9.39
CA THR A 769 -22.59 -4.82 10.00
C THR A 769 -22.41 -3.76 8.93
N LEU A 770 -23.20 -2.70 8.95
CA LEU A 770 -23.02 -1.53 8.09
C LEU A 770 -22.06 -0.55 8.77
N TYR A 771 -20.95 -0.24 8.14
CA TYR A 771 -19.91 0.62 8.69
C TYR A 771 -19.19 1.39 7.59
N ALA A 772 -18.50 2.46 7.93
CA ALA A 772 -17.48 3.08 7.10
C ALA A 772 -16.12 2.46 7.45
N SER A 773 -15.36 2.01 6.44
CA SER A 773 -14.02 1.47 6.66
C SER A 773 -12.98 2.58 6.91
N GLY A 774 -13.25 3.80 6.46
CA GLY A 774 -12.45 5.01 6.61
C GLY A 774 -13.16 6.22 6.05
N ALA A 775 -12.56 7.39 6.23
CA ALA A 775 -13.05 8.64 5.66
C ALA A 775 -11.90 9.64 5.44
N GLU A 776 -12.13 10.56 4.50
CA GLU A 776 -11.26 11.69 4.17
C GLU A 776 -12.12 12.96 4.13
N GLY A 777 -11.97 13.87 5.11
CA GLY A 777 -12.83 15.03 5.25
C GLY A 777 -14.32 14.64 5.26
N LYS A 778 -15.09 15.14 4.28
CA LYS A 778 -16.52 14.86 4.11
C LYS A 778 -16.84 13.50 3.50
N GLU A 779 -15.86 12.79 2.95
CA GLU A 779 -16.02 11.59 2.13
C GLU A 779 -15.81 10.32 2.93
N PHE A 780 -16.85 9.50 3.06
CA PHE A 780 -16.83 8.25 3.81
C PHE A 780 -16.84 7.05 2.85
N PHE A 781 -16.01 6.04 3.12
CA PHE A 781 -15.90 4.84 2.30
C PHE A 781 -16.67 3.68 2.96
N PRO A 782 -17.70 3.13 2.27
CA PRO A 782 -18.51 2.05 2.85
C PRO A 782 -17.68 0.78 3.00
N GLY A 783 -17.71 0.20 4.20
CA GLY A 783 -17.10 -1.08 4.48
C GLY A 783 -17.84 -2.23 3.78
N GLN A 784 -17.16 -3.36 3.63
CA GLN A 784 -17.68 -4.55 2.96
C GLN A 784 -18.94 -5.09 3.68
N ARG A 785 -19.99 -5.37 2.94
CA ARG A 785 -21.15 -6.15 3.40
C ARG A 785 -20.80 -7.64 3.46
N ARG A 786 -21.72 -8.47 3.97
CA ARG A 786 -21.50 -9.91 4.02
C ARG A 786 -21.13 -10.46 2.65
N MET A 787 -20.03 -11.22 2.62
CA MET A 787 -19.59 -11.95 1.44
C MET A 787 -19.33 -13.41 1.82
N ILE A 788 -19.86 -14.32 1.02
CA ILE A 788 -19.67 -15.77 1.16
C ILE A 788 -18.82 -16.23 -0.02
N ILE A 789 -17.65 -16.81 0.27
CA ILE A 789 -16.72 -17.27 -0.74
C ILE A 789 -16.57 -18.79 -0.63
N PHE A 790 -16.80 -19.48 -1.74
CA PHE A 790 -16.53 -20.90 -1.90
C PHE A 790 -15.25 -21.08 -2.73
N GLY A 791 -14.37 -21.95 -2.28
CA GLY A 791 -13.11 -22.25 -2.95
C GLY A 791 -12.88 -23.75 -3.09
N ALA A 792 -12.24 -24.13 -4.19
CA ALA A 792 -11.69 -25.46 -4.43
C ALA A 792 -10.27 -25.34 -4.97
N GLU A 793 -9.33 -26.07 -4.38
CA GLU A 793 -7.95 -26.15 -4.81
C GLU A 793 -7.60 -27.63 -5.04
N LEU A 794 -7.22 -27.96 -6.26
CA LEU A 794 -6.82 -29.29 -6.68
C LEU A 794 -5.30 -29.34 -6.86
N GLU A 795 -4.64 -30.31 -6.26
CA GLU A 795 -3.22 -30.59 -6.40
C GLU A 795 -3.00 -31.93 -7.14
N LEU A 796 -2.12 -31.87 -8.16
CA LEU A 796 -1.77 -32.99 -9.04
C LEU A 796 -0.31 -33.43 -8.83
#